data_75ac6b6b6dfb425a8a7124f8bac6eadb
#
_entry.id   75ac6b6b6dfb425a8a7124f8bac6eadb
#
_cell.length_a   1.000
_cell.length_b   1.000
_cell.length_c   1.000
_cell.angle_alpha   90.00
_cell.angle_beta   90.00
_cell.angle_gamma   90.00
#
_symmetry.space_group_name_H-M   'P 1'
#
loop_
_entity.id
_entity.type
_entity.pdbx_description
1 polymer ?
#
loop_
_entity_poly.entity_id
_entity_poly.type
_entity_poly.pdbx_seq_one_letter_code
_entity_poly.pdbx_strand_id
1 'polypeptide(L)'
;MTYNDIITPEVVKEHGLTTDEYNTIVKRLDRAPNITELGIFSVMWSEHCSYKSSKFWLKKLPTTGKCVICGPGENAGIIDIGDNQAVVFKMESHNHPSFIEPYQGAATGVGGIMRDVFTMGARPVANMNALRFGAPENKKTRLLVNGVVEGVGGYGNCMGVPTVGGELHFDPSYNTNNLVNAMCIGLADADKIFYSAAAGVGNPVVYVGSKTGRDGIHGATMASAEFDENSDAKRPTVQVGDPFTEKLLLEACLELMQTDCIIAIQDMGAAGXTSSSVEMADKGNVGFDMNLDNVPQREENMTAYEMLLSESQERMLMVLXPGREAEAEAIFVKWGLDFAVIGVTTDTNRLIITHXXEXVVDIPVGPLADDAPEYERPWVKTXXPKAMAADEFKTPESVTDTLLKMIGSANHCSRKWVWEQYDHMVMGDTIQRPGGDAAVVRVHDTNKALAISTDVTPRYVYADPVEGGKQAVAETWRNITAVGAQPLAITDCMNFGNPERPEIMGQFVGAIEGMIEACKALDYPVVSGNVSLYNETSGTGILPTPAIGGVGLLDDIDKMMTYSFKTEGDNILLIGKEAGHLGCSTYSEIMLGKSLGQAPKVNLDEELKNGNFVRSLINDQLVNAVHDISDGGLYIAIAEMAMASGLGADIKIADTNLPEHAALFGEDQGRYILTVPPGGVAPILKQANELGVTIRLLGTVIGSRLTIDETRPISVSKLKKIHEQWLPNFMNKN
;
A
#
# COMPACT_ATOMS: atom_id res chain seq x y z
N MET A 1 -28.54 8.90 -21.45
CA MET A 1 -29.70 9.39 -20.67
C MET A 1 -29.74 10.91 -20.66
N THR A 2 -30.91 11.51 -20.65
CA THR A 2 -31.10 12.94 -20.58
C THR A 2 -31.50 13.33 -19.16
N TYR A 3 -31.47 14.63 -18.89
CA TYR A 3 -31.86 15.14 -17.55
C TYR A 3 -33.31 14.83 -17.21
N ASN A 4 -34.13 14.61 -18.20
CA ASN A 4 -35.57 14.38 -18.00
C ASN A 4 -35.93 12.92 -17.90
N ASP A 5 -34.95 12.03 -17.95
CA ASP A 5 -35.22 10.60 -17.82
C ASP A 5 -35.82 10.31 -16.45
N ILE A 6 -36.84 9.49 -16.44
CA ILE A 6 -37.50 9.09 -15.18
C ILE A 6 -36.58 8.12 -14.44
N ILE A 7 -36.38 8.37 -13.15
CA ILE A 7 -35.53 7.49 -12.32
C ILE A 7 -36.43 6.37 -11.77
N THR A 8 -36.15 5.15 -12.25
CA THR A 8 -36.91 3.96 -11.83
C THR A 8 -36.08 3.22 -10.77
N PRO A 9 -36.72 2.29 -10.03
CA PRO A 9 -35.94 1.45 -9.10
C PRO A 9 -34.76 0.71 -9.76
N GLU A 10 -34.91 0.32 -11.01
CA GLU A 10 -33.84 -0.35 -11.75
C GLU A 10 -32.67 0.61 -12.01
N VAL A 11 -32.96 1.86 -12.34
CA VAL A 11 -31.93 2.88 -12.56
C VAL A 11 -31.17 3.12 -11.25
N VAL A 12 -31.89 3.21 -10.12
CA VAL A 12 -31.27 3.37 -8.80
C VAL A 12 -30.31 2.22 -8.51
N LYS A 13 -30.75 0.99 -8.76
CA LYS A 13 -29.93 -0.19 -8.53
C LYS A 13 -28.69 -0.21 -9.43
N GLU A 14 -28.87 0.16 -10.71
CA GLU A 14 -27.74 0.25 -11.64
C GLU A 14 -26.69 1.24 -11.18
N HIS A 15 -27.09 2.24 -10.41
CA HIS A 15 -26.18 3.24 -9.86
C HIS A 15 -25.56 2.80 -8.52
N GLY A 16 -25.79 1.57 -8.10
CA GLY A 16 -25.18 1.02 -6.90
C GLY A 16 -25.77 1.53 -5.60
N LEU A 17 -26.98 2.11 -5.65
CA LEU A 17 -27.65 2.65 -4.48
C LEU A 17 -28.76 1.71 -4.02
N THR A 18 -28.92 1.57 -2.70
CA THR A 18 -30.04 0.83 -2.15
C THR A 18 -31.30 1.70 -2.20
N THR A 19 -32.45 1.07 -2.06
CA THR A 19 -33.71 1.81 -1.98
C THR A 19 -33.70 2.79 -0.81
N ASP A 20 -33.19 2.36 0.35
CA ASP A 20 -33.12 3.25 1.52
C ASP A 20 -32.19 4.44 1.27
N GLU A 21 -31.06 4.20 0.60
CA GLU A 21 -30.15 5.29 0.26
C GLU A 21 -30.82 6.28 -0.69
N TYR A 22 -31.52 5.78 -1.69
CA TYR A 22 -32.24 6.66 -2.62
C TYR A 22 -33.32 7.48 -1.90
N ASN A 23 -34.06 6.84 -1.01
CA ASN A 23 -35.09 7.56 -0.25
C ASN A 23 -34.46 8.65 0.62
N THR A 24 -33.30 8.40 1.19
CA THR A 24 -32.58 9.41 1.95
C THR A 24 -32.17 10.57 1.05
N ILE A 25 -31.71 10.28 -0.18
CA ILE A 25 -31.35 11.34 -1.13
C ILE A 25 -32.55 12.24 -1.41
N VAL A 26 -33.68 11.63 -1.71
CA VAL A 26 -34.93 12.40 -2.00
C VAL A 26 -35.29 13.28 -0.81
N LYS A 27 -35.20 12.73 0.40
CA LYS A 27 -35.50 13.48 1.61
C LYS A 27 -34.54 14.66 1.80
N ARG A 28 -33.25 14.44 1.58
CA ARG A 28 -32.24 15.49 1.74
C ARG A 28 -32.40 16.61 0.72
N LEU A 29 -32.78 16.27 -0.53
CA LEU A 29 -33.02 17.25 -1.57
C LEU A 29 -34.40 17.90 -1.52
N ASP A 30 -35.35 17.27 -0.83
CA ASP A 30 -36.74 17.65 -0.85
C ASP A 30 -37.32 17.61 -2.27
N ARG A 31 -36.80 16.74 -3.10
CA ARG A 31 -37.22 16.47 -4.47
C ARG A 31 -36.49 15.25 -4.99
N ALA A 32 -36.92 14.71 -6.11
CA ALA A 32 -36.17 13.66 -6.79
C ALA A 32 -34.93 14.26 -7.48
N PRO A 33 -33.81 13.58 -7.45
CA PRO A 33 -32.66 14.04 -8.23
C PRO A 33 -32.90 13.80 -9.72
N ASN A 34 -32.23 14.59 -10.58
CA ASN A 34 -32.20 14.23 -11.99
C ASN A 34 -31.08 13.18 -12.20
N ILE A 35 -30.91 12.69 -13.45
CA ILE A 35 -29.99 11.58 -13.69
C ILE A 35 -28.54 12.00 -13.43
N THR A 36 -28.16 13.23 -13.72
CA THR A 36 -26.79 13.71 -13.47
C THR A 36 -26.54 13.76 -11.96
N GLU A 37 -27.49 14.28 -11.21
CA GLU A 37 -27.38 14.33 -9.74
C GLU A 37 -27.35 12.94 -9.14
N LEU A 38 -28.15 12.01 -9.68
CA LEU A 38 -28.11 10.63 -9.21
C LEU A 38 -26.72 10.03 -9.41
N GLY A 39 -26.10 10.30 -10.56
CA GLY A 39 -24.73 9.87 -10.83
C GLY A 39 -23.75 10.40 -9.81
N ILE A 40 -23.90 11.67 -9.43
CA ILE A 40 -23.04 12.28 -8.42
C ILE A 40 -23.19 11.55 -7.07
N PHE A 41 -24.43 11.33 -6.62
CA PHE A 41 -24.65 10.58 -5.38
C PHE A 41 -24.11 9.15 -5.50
N SER A 42 -24.27 8.53 -6.66
CA SER A 42 -23.80 7.18 -6.88
C SER A 42 -22.30 7.04 -6.58
N VAL A 43 -21.50 7.96 -7.10
CA VAL A 43 -20.05 7.87 -6.87
C VAL A 43 -19.65 8.36 -5.48
N MET A 44 -20.28 9.45 -5.00
CA MET A 44 -19.91 9.98 -3.67
C MET A 44 -20.33 9.06 -2.53
N TRP A 45 -21.43 8.31 -2.71
CA TRP A 45 -21.90 7.37 -1.69
C TRP A 45 -21.46 5.93 -1.96
N SER A 46 -20.61 5.70 -2.97
CA SER A 46 -20.03 4.39 -3.17
C SER A 46 -19.13 4.04 -2.00
N GLU A 47 -18.93 2.73 -1.77
CA GLU A 47 -18.03 2.28 -0.72
C GLU A 47 -16.62 2.86 -0.90
N HIS A 48 -16.19 2.95 -2.14
CA HIS A 48 -14.83 3.42 -2.48
C HIS A 48 -14.62 4.88 -2.04
N CYS A 49 -15.61 5.76 -2.27
CA CYS A 49 -15.45 7.18 -1.95
C CYS A 49 -15.90 7.53 -0.54
N SER A 50 -16.93 6.86 -0.02
CA SER A 50 -17.53 7.24 1.26
C SER A 50 -17.00 6.46 2.45
N TYR A 51 -16.40 5.30 2.21
CA TYR A 51 -15.97 4.38 3.27
C TYR A 51 -17.12 4.02 4.21
N LYS A 52 -18.36 3.91 3.67
CA LYS A 52 -19.54 3.81 4.51
C LYS A 52 -19.57 2.58 5.40
N SER A 53 -18.97 1.47 4.98
CA SER A 53 -18.94 0.25 5.79
C SER A 53 -17.73 0.16 6.73
N SER A 54 -16.74 1.03 6.57
CA SER A 54 -15.49 0.95 7.34
C SER A 54 -15.20 2.17 8.19
N LYS A 55 -15.81 3.32 7.87
CA LYS A 55 -15.48 4.60 8.50
C LYS A 55 -15.61 4.54 10.02
N PHE A 56 -16.67 3.88 10.53
CA PHE A 56 -16.89 3.73 11.97
C PHE A 56 -15.65 3.14 12.66
N TRP A 57 -15.05 2.13 12.04
CA TRP A 57 -13.90 1.43 12.63
C TRP A 57 -12.59 2.15 12.36
N LEU A 58 -12.45 2.76 11.18
CA LEU A 58 -11.22 3.49 10.83
C LEU A 58 -10.95 4.65 11.79
N LYS A 59 -12.00 5.29 12.28
CA LYS A 59 -11.87 6.41 13.22
C LYS A 59 -11.14 6.01 14.51
N LYS A 60 -11.08 4.72 14.83
CA LYS A 60 -10.48 4.24 16.08
C LYS A 60 -8.96 4.05 15.97
N LEU A 61 -8.40 4.12 14.77
CA LEU A 61 -6.96 3.94 14.58
C LEU A 61 -6.18 5.11 15.19
N PRO A 62 -5.00 4.85 15.76
CA PRO A 62 -4.15 5.95 16.26
C PRO A 62 -3.58 6.74 15.10
N THR A 63 -3.85 8.03 15.06
CA THR A 63 -3.47 8.89 13.93
C THR A 63 -2.60 10.07 14.33
N THR A 64 -2.26 10.19 15.61
CA THR A 64 -1.46 11.31 16.10
C THR A 64 -0.14 10.83 16.65
N GLY A 65 0.84 11.69 16.66
CA GLY A 65 2.16 11.38 17.17
C GLY A 65 3.09 12.56 16.97
N LYS A 66 4.26 12.48 17.59
CA LYS A 66 5.23 13.57 17.58
C LYS A 66 5.61 13.97 16.16
N CYS A 67 5.76 13.02 15.25
CA CYS A 67 6.21 13.32 13.89
C CYS A 67 5.08 13.72 12.94
N VAL A 68 3.82 13.60 13.35
CA VAL A 68 2.71 13.77 12.41
C VAL A 68 2.43 15.24 12.16
N ILE A 69 2.53 15.66 10.89
CA ILE A 69 2.09 16.98 10.44
C ILE A 69 0.64 16.91 9.98
N CYS A 70 0.28 15.88 9.23
CA CYS A 70 -1.08 15.72 8.70
C CYS A 70 -1.45 14.25 8.74
N GLY A 71 -2.51 13.91 9.44
CA GLY A 71 -3.05 12.58 9.48
C GLY A 71 -4.06 12.33 8.36
N PRO A 72 -4.91 11.29 8.51
CA PRO A 72 -5.88 10.96 7.46
C PRO A 72 -6.87 12.09 7.20
N GLY A 73 -7.35 12.18 5.96
CA GLY A 73 -8.36 13.15 5.57
C GLY A 73 -7.95 14.04 4.43
N GLU A 74 -6.68 14.09 4.08
CA GLU A 74 -6.18 14.81 2.91
C GLU A 74 -5.74 13.80 1.85
N ASN A 75 -5.13 14.30 0.78
CA ASN A 75 -4.71 13.42 -0.33
C ASN A 75 -3.68 12.39 0.12
N ALA A 76 -2.84 12.74 1.09
CA ALA A 76 -1.83 11.83 1.65
C ALA A 76 -1.50 12.26 3.07
N GLY A 77 -0.79 11.40 3.80
CA GLY A 77 -0.31 11.74 5.14
C GLY A 77 1.05 12.40 5.10
N ILE A 78 1.39 13.13 6.14
CA ILE A 78 2.63 13.90 6.18
C ILE A 78 3.30 13.75 7.54
N ILE A 79 4.61 13.45 7.52
CA ILE A 79 5.41 13.41 8.74
C ILE A 79 6.61 14.35 8.62
N ASP A 80 7.08 14.82 9.77
CA ASP A 80 8.21 15.72 9.91
C ASP A 80 9.48 14.89 10.14
N ILE A 81 10.51 15.13 9.35
CA ILE A 81 11.81 14.46 9.53
C ILE A 81 12.93 15.43 9.90
N GLY A 82 12.58 16.65 10.31
CA GLY A 82 13.57 17.65 10.74
C GLY A 82 14.08 18.48 9.56
N ASP A 83 14.82 19.52 9.86
CA ASP A 83 15.46 20.37 8.86
C ASP A 83 14.47 20.99 7.87
N ASN A 84 13.26 21.29 8.32
CA ASN A 84 12.17 21.80 7.47
C ASN A 84 11.86 20.84 6.33
N GLN A 85 11.99 19.54 6.58
CA GLN A 85 11.70 18.50 5.57
C GLN A 85 10.51 17.68 6.02
N ALA A 86 9.64 17.36 5.10
CA ALA A 86 8.46 16.55 5.35
C ALA A 86 8.39 15.41 4.35
N VAL A 87 7.88 14.28 4.81
CA VAL A 87 7.64 13.13 3.96
C VAL A 87 6.14 12.96 3.79
N VAL A 88 5.70 12.90 2.54
CA VAL A 88 4.30 12.78 2.17
C VAL A 88 4.12 11.39 1.57
N PHE A 89 3.18 10.59 2.11
CA PHE A 89 3.04 9.24 1.57
C PHE A 89 1.65 8.68 1.77
N LYS A 90 1.30 7.75 0.89
CA LYS A 90 0.02 7.05 0.93
C LYS A 90 0.12 5.77 0.11
N MET A 91 -0.72 4.80 0.47
CA MET A 91 -0.96 3.59 -0.33
C MET A 91 -2.44 3.54 -0.70
N GLU A 92 -2.74 3.11 -1.91
CA GLU A 92 -4.12 3.02 -2.37
C GLU A 92 -4.29 1.81 -3.28
N SER A 93 -5.49 1.20 -3.23
CA SER A 93 -5.81 0.03 -4.03
C SER A 93 -6.23 0.41 -5.44
N HIS A 94 -5.89 -0.48 -6.40
CA HIS A 94 -6.38 -0.41 -7.76
C HIS A 94 -6.66 -1.84 -8.24
N ASN A 95 -7.45 -2.56 -7.44
CA ASN A 95 -7.61 -4.01 -7.57
C ASN A 95 -8.47 -4.42 -8.74
N HIS A 96 -9.75 -4.01 -8.74
CA HIS A 96 -10.70 -4.41 -9.79
C HIS A 96 -10.22 -3.97 -11.18
N PRO A 97 -9.77 -2.72 -11.35
CA PRO A 97 -9.28 -2.31 -12.68
C PRO A 97 -8.11 -3.18 -13.18
N SER A 98 -7.24 -3.61 -12.27
CA SER A 98 -6.05 -4.39 -12.64
C SER A 98 -6.38 -5.83 -12.99
N PHE A 99 -7.54 -6.33 -12.59
CA PHE A 99 -7.98 -7.64 -13.06
C PHE A 99 -8.55 -7.56 -14.46
N ILE A 100 -9.27 -6.49 -14.76
CA ILE A 100 -9.95 -6.31 -16.05
C ILE A 100 -8.95 -5.91 -17.13
N GLU A 101 -8.09 -4.94 -16.84
CA GLU A 101 -7.05 -4.44 -17.74
C GLU A 101 -5.75 -4.32 -16.95
N PRO A 102 -4.98 -5.41 -16.86
CA PRO A 102 -3.84 -5.41 -15.92
C PRO A 102 -2.82 -4.29 -16.16
N TYR A 103 -2.49 -3.99 -17.41
CA TYR A 103 -1.53 -2.91 -17.67
C TYR A 103 -2.09 -1.56 -17.26
N GLN A 104 -3.27 -1.19 -17.78
CA GLN A 104 -3.83 0.12 -17.51
C GLN A 104 -4.29 0.27 -16.05
N GLY A 105 -4.83 -0.82 -15.48
CA GLY A 105 -5.23 -0.78 -14.08
C GLY A 105 -4.06 -0.51 -13.15
N ALA A 106 -2.95 -1.21 -13.37
CA ALA A 106 -1.76 -1.00 -12.55
C ALA A 106 -1.12 0.36 -12.82
N ALA A 107 -1.02 0.73 -14.11
CA ALA A 107 -0.42 2.01 -14.49
C ALA A 107 -1.16 3.19 -13.86
N THR A 108 -2.49 3.18 -13.91
CA THR A 108 -3.27 4.29 -13.36
C THR A 108 -3.27 4.27 -11.84
N GLY A 109 -3.07 3.10 -11.22
CA GLY A 109 -2.86 3.03 -9.78
C GLY A 109 -1.59 3.76 -9.37
N VAL A 110 -0.50 3.52 -10.10
CA VAL A 110 0.78 4.19 -9.85
C VAL A 110 0.64 5.68 -10.11
N GLY A 111 0.01 6.06 -11.22
CA GLY A 111 -0.17 7.48 -11.55
C GLY A 111 -1.00 8.21 -10.52
N GLY A 112 -2.09 7.60 -10.08
CA GLY A 112 -2.98 8.24 -9.11
C GLY A 112 -2.33 8.44 -7.76
N ILE A 113 -1.55 7.46 -7.30
CA ILE A 113 -0.91 7.61 -6.00
C ILE A 113 0.19 8.68 -6.05
N MET A 114 0.88 8.82 -7.18
CA MET A 114 1.86 9.89 -7.30
C MET A 114 1.17 11.26 -7.29
N ARG A 115 0.01 11.38 -7.95
CA ARG A 115 -0.74 12.66 -7.93
C ARG A 115 -1.18 13.01 -6.52
N ASP A 116 -1.63 12.03 -5.73
CA ASP A 116 -2.00 12.29 -4.33
C ASP A 116 -0.83 12.90 -3.57
N VAL A 117 0.38 12.45 -3.85
CA VAL A 117 1.57 12.91 -3.15
C VAL A 117 1.95 14.32 -3.64
N PHE A 118 2.04 14.53 -4.96
CA PHE A 118 2.51 15.85 -5.41
C PHE A 118 1.44 16.94 -5.26
N THR A 119 0.18 16.56 -5.16
CA THR A 119 -0.89 17.51 -4.81
C THR A 119 -0.60 18.22 -3.49
N MET A 120 0.06 17.55 -2.54
CA MET A 120 0.39 18.12 -1.24
C MET A 120 1.63 19.03 -1.27
N GLY A 121 2.29 19.14 -2.41
CA GLY A 121 3.50 19.96 -2.55
C GLY A 121 4.79 19.17 -2.53
N ALA A 122 4.72 17.85 -2.61
CA ALA A 122 5.89 16.98 -2.49
C ALA A 122 6.32 16.45 -3.85
N ARG A 123 7.62 16.36 -4.04
CA ARG A 123 8.16 15.67 -5.23
C ARG A 123 8.20 14.16 -4.91
N PRO A 124 7.54 13.34 -5.69
CA PRO A 124 7.68 11.88 -5.51
C PRO A 124 9.13 11.45 -5.66
N VAL A 125 9.62 10.67 -4.72
CA VAL A 125 11.01 10.19 -4.73
C VAL A 125 11.11 8.68 -4.68
N ALA A 126 10.02 7.96 -4.40
CA ALA A 126 10.05 6.50 -4.37
C ALA A 126 8.64 5.94 -4.49
N ASN A 127 8.53 4.84 -5.22
CA ASN A 127 7.30 4.07 -5.32
C ASN A 127 7.55 2.64 -4.85
N MET A 128 6.47 2.00 -4.39
CA MET A 128 6.51 0.62 -3.95
C MET A 128 5.11 0.05 -4.12
N ASN A 129 4.99 -1.25 -4.37
CA ASN A 129 3.67 -1.84 -4.61
C ASN A 129 3.50 -3.12 -3.81
N ALA A 130 2.29 -3.37 -3.32
CA ALA A 130 1.93 -4.64 -2.71
C ALA A 130 1.01 -5.37 -3.70
N LEU A 131 1.50 -6.47 -4.25
CA LEU A 131 0.84 -7.18 -5.35
C LEU A 131 0.49 -8.59 -4.92
N ARG A 132 -0.73 -9.04 -5.25
CA ARG A 132 -1.13 -10.41 -4.98
C ARG A 132 -1.92 -10.97 -6.14
N PHE A 133 -1.57 -12.19 -6.52
CA PHE A 133 -2.12 -12.88 -7.69
C PHE A 133 -2.59 -14.26 -7.30
N GLY A 134 -3.39 -14.88 -8.16
CA GLY A 134 -3.87 -16.23 -7.97
C GLY A 134 -2.77 -17.27 -7.96
N ALA A 135 -3.17 -18.53 -7.83
CA ALA A 135 -2.21 -19.64 -7.84
C ALA A 135 -1.44 -19.65 -9.18
N PRO A 136 -0.17 -20.02 -9.16
CA PRO A 136 0.59 -20.09 -10.42
C PRO A 136 -0.06 -21.01 -11.46
N GLU A 137 -0.74 -22.06 -11.01
CA GLU A 137 -1.39 -23.01 -11.92
C GLU A 137 -2.63 -22.45 -12.60
N ASN A 138 -3.23 -21.39 -12.07
CA ASN A 138 -4.40 -20.77 -12.66
C ASN A 138 -3.99 -20.13 -14.00
N LYS A 139 -4.79 -20.38 -15.04
CA LYS A 139 -4.39 -20.00 -16.39
C LYS A 139 -4.27 -18.50 -16.62
N LYS A 140 -4.95 -17.67 -15.81
CA LYS A 140 -4.87 -16.20 -15.94
C LYS A 140 -3.70 -15.59 -15.18
N THR A 141 -3.10 -16.31 -14.24
CA THR A 141 -2.13 -15.69 -13.32
C THR A 141 -0.93 -15.10 -14.06
N ARG A 142 -0.33 -15.85 -14.98
CA ARG A 142 0.85 -15.35 -15.69
C ARG A 142 0.55 -14.07 -16.47
N LEU A 143 -0.59 -14.06 -17.17
CA LEU A 143 -1.01 -12.88 -17.91
C LEU A 143 -1.19 -11.67 -17.00
N LEU A 144 -1.81 -11.89 -15.84
CA LEU A 144 -2.05 -10.79 -14.89
C LEU A 144 -0.73 -10.27 -14.30
N VAL A 145 0.17 -11.18 -13.93
CA VAL A 145 1.48 -10.77 -13.40
C VAL A 145 2.23 -9.94 -14.44
N ASN A 146 2.27 -10.44 -15.68
CA ASN A 146 2.99 -9.75 -16.74
C ASN A 146 2.44 -8.34 -16.97
N GLY A 147 1.11 -8.23 -17.12
CA GLY A 147 0.49 -6.94 -17.39
C GLY A 147 0.64 -5.96 -16.25
N VAL A 148 0.44 -6.42 -15.02
CA VAL A 148 0.56 -5.53 -13.85
C VAL A 148 1.99 -5.04 -13.70
N VAL A 149 2.98 -5.93 -13.78
CA VAL A 149 4.39 -5.52 -13.62
C VAL A 149 4.79 -4.56 -14.74
N GLU A 150 4.37 -4.82 -15.97
CA GLU A 150 4.63 -3.89 -17.08
C GLU A 150 3.98 -2.54 -16.85
N GLY A 151 2.76 -2.51 -16.32
CA GLY A 151 2.05 -1.25 -16.05
C GLY A 151 2.71 -0.45 -14.96
N VAL A 152 3.11 -1.11 -13.88
CA VAL A 152 3.84 -0.45 -12.79
C VAL A 152 5.14 0.14 -13.31
N GLY A 153 5.94 -0.66 -14.00
CA GLY A 153 7.21 -0.21 -14.54
C GLY A 153 7.04 0.87 -15.59
N GLY A 154 6.10 0.68 -16.50
CA GLY A 154 5.89 1.62 -17.60
C GLY A 154 5.54 3.01 -17.11
N TYR A 155 4.64 3.11 -16.15
CA TYR A 155 4.27 4.42 -15.62
C TYR A 155 5.39 5.05 -14.80
N GLY A 156 5.92 4.30 -13.83
CA GLY A 156 6.96 4.82 -12.95
C GLY A 156 8.23 5.20 -13.69
N ASN A 157 8.65 4.35 -14.63
CA ASN A 157 9.89 4.60 -15.38
C ASN A 157 9.76 5.86 -16.24
N CYS A 158 8.60 6.05 -16.87
CA CYS A 158 8.37 7.25 -17.69
C CYS A 158 8.34 8.51 -16.83
N MET A 159 7.76 8.43 -15.64
CA MET A 159 7.75 9.55 -14.70
C MET A 159 9.13 9.88 -14.16
N GLY A 160 10.06 8.92 -14.21
CA GLY A 160 11.38 9.12 -13.64
C GLY A 160 11.39 9.06 -12.12
N VAL A 161 10.49 8.26 -11.54
CA VAL A 161 10.44 8.03 -10.10
C VAL A 161 10.81 6.57 -9.84
N PRO A 162 11.79 6.31 -8.98
CA PRO A 162 12.24 4.91 -8.81
C PRO A 162 11.21 4.07 -8.06
N THR A 163 10.97 2.85 -8.56
CA THR A 163 10.19 1.85 -7.84
C THR A 163 11.19 0.97 -7.09
N VAL A 164 11.26 1.16 -5.78
CA VAL A 164 12.42 0.73 -4.98
C VAL A 164 12.21 -0.59 -4.26
N GLY A 165 11.03 -1.18 -4.36
CA GLY A 165 10.76 -2.43 -3.69
C GLY A 165 9.30 -2.79 -3.80
N GLY A 166 8.82 -3.56 -2.83
CA GLY A 166 7.44 -3.99 -2.79
C GLY A 166 7.34 -5.47 -2.47
N GLU A 167 6.13 -6.01 -2.63
CA GLU A 167 5.91 -7.44 -2.41
C GLU A 167 5.04 -7.99 -3.52
N LEU A 168 5.23 -9.28 -3.81
CA LEU A 168 4.44 -9.99 -4.79
C LEU A 168 4.27 -11.43 -4.29
N HIS A 169 3.01 -11.86 -4.12
CA HIS A 169 2.70 -13.18 -3.60
C HIS A 169 1.61 -13.83 -4.41
N PHE A 170 1.53 -15.15 -4.31
CA PHE A 170 0.56 -15.98 -5.01
C PHE A 170 -0.29 -16.76 -4.00
N ASP A 171 -1.59 -16.83 -4.26
CA ASP A 171 -2.47 -17.66 -3.44
C ASP A 171 -3.76 -17.92 -4.21
N PRO A 172 -4.32 -19.14 -4.14
CA PRO A 172 -5.56 -19.43 -4.89
C PRO A 172 -6.72 -18.50 -4.60
N SER A 173 -6.77 -17.89 -3.41
CA SER A 173 -7.86 -16.99 -3.07
C SER A 173 -7.91 -15.75 -3.98
N TYR A 174 -6.82 -15.43 -4.66
CA TYR A 174 -6.77 -14.28 -5.57
C TYR A 174 -6.96 -14.69 -7.04
N ASN A 175 -7.35 -15.93 -7.31
CA ASN A 175 -7.46 -16.43 -8.69
C ASN A 175 -8.33 -15.56 -9.59
N THR A 176 -9.41 -15.03 -9.05
CA THR A 176 -10.35 -14.22 -9.83
C THR A 176 -10.44 -12.78 -9.34
N ASN A 177 -9.48 -12.36 -8.51
CA ASN A 177 -9.53 -11.05 -7.87
C ASN A 177 -8.16 -10.69 -7.36
N ASN A 178 -7.28 -10.23 -8.25
CA ASN A 178 -5.92 -9.87 -7.85
C ASN A 178 -5.91 -8.57 -7.04
N LEU A 179 -4.81 -8.32 -6.33
CA LEU A 179 -4.63 -7.07 -5.60
C LEU A 179 -3.45 -6.30 -6.15
N VAL A 180 -3.69 -5.02 -6.40
CA VAL A 180 -2.65 -4.07 -6.78
C VAL A 180 -2.79 -2.87 -5.86
N ASN A 181 -1.87 -2.76 -4.89
CA ASN A 181 -1.86 -1.63 -3.96
C ASN A 181 -0.60 -0.82 -4.25
N ALA A 182 -0.78 0.42 -4.66
CA ALA A 182 0.33 1.29 -5.05
C ALA A 182 0.64 2.27 -3.94
N MET A 183 1.94 2.45 -3.64
CA MET A 183 2.41 3.35 -2.60
C MET A 183 3.40 4.33 -3.21
N CYS A 184 3.31 5.59 -2.79
CA CYS A 184 4.26 6.61 -3.22
C CYS A 184 4.72 7.42 -2.01
N ILE A 185 5.98 7.79 -2.04
CA ILE A 185 6.62 8.60 -1.01
C ILE A 185 7.22 9.83 -1.69
N GLY A 186 6.95 11.00 -1.14
CA GLY A 186 7.50 12.25 -1.66
C GLY A 186 8.14 13.09 -0.56
N LEU A 187 8.92 14.07 -0.98
CA LEU A 187 9.60 15.01 -0.08
C LEU A 187 9.11 16.41 -0.36
N ALA A 188 8.83 17.15 0.71
CA ALA A 188 8.37 18.54 0.64
C ALA A 188 9.09 19.36 1.70
N ASP A 189 9.04 20.67 1.54
CA ASP A 189 9.41 21.59 2.64
C ASP A 189 8.26 21.61 3.63
N ALA A 190 8.56 21.46 4.91
CA ALA A 190 7.52 21.37 5.93
C ALA A 190 6.68 22.65 6.03
N ASP A 191 7.22 23.78 5.60
CA ASP A 191 6.50 25.05 5.62
C ASP A 191 5.81 25.38 4.29
N LYS A 192 5.80 24.44 3.33
CA LYS A 192 5.14 24.63 2.03
C LYS A 192 4.28 23.43 1.68
N ILE A 193 3.28 23.16 2.50
CA ILE A 193 2.34 22.07 2.29
C ILE A 193 1.06 22.64 1.71
N PHE A 194 0.45 21.95 0.76
CA PHE A 194 -0.77 22.38 0.10
C PHE A 194 -1.92 21.44 0.44
N TYR A 195 -3.08 22.02 0.65
CA TYR A 195 -4.26 21.28 1.11
C TYR A 195 -5.42 21.50 0.15
N SER A 196 -6.49 20.77 0.36
CA SER A 196 -7.63 20.78 -0.53
C SER A 196 -8.77 21.71 -0.09
N ALA A 197 -8.69 22.34 1.07
CA ALA A 197 -9.79 23.19 1.57
C ALA A 197 -9.91 24.47 0.74
N ALA A 198 -11.02 24.60 0.00
CA ALA A 198 -11.25 25.74 -0.92
C ALA A 198 -11.90 26.92 -0.17
N ALA A 199 -11.17 27.49 0.79
CA ALA A 199 -11.70 28.56 1.63
C ALA A 199 -11.81 29.88 0.88
N GLY A 200 -12.82 30.68 1.25
CA GLY A 200 -13.01 32.02 0.70
C GLY A 200 -13.99 32.04 -0.46
N VAL A 201 -14.76 33.13 -0.55
CA VAL A 201 -15.81 33.29 -1.53
C VAL A 201 -15.31 34.15 -2.69
N GLY A 202 -15.71 33.81 -3.91
CA GLY A 202 -15.36 34.58 -5.10
C GLY A 202 -14.02 34.22 -5.74
N ASN A 203 -13.44 33.11 -5.33
CA ASN A 203 -12.14 32.67 -5.86
C ASN A 203 -12.32 31.79 -7.10
N PRO A 204 -11.46 31.92 -8.11
CA PRO A 204 -11.63 31.12 -9.32
C PRO A 204 -11.32 29.65 -9.08
N VAL A 205 -12.16 28.79 -9.67
CA VAL A 205 -11.98 27.33 -9.69
C VAL A 205 -11.40 26.98 -11.05
N VAL A 206 -10.27 26.30 -11.06
CA VAL A 206 -9.46 26.11 -12.26
C VAL A 206 -9.19 24.62 -12.49
N TYR A 207 -9.36 24.22 -13.75
CA TYR A 207 -9.08 22.87 -14.24
C TYR A 207 -7.73 22.89 -14.98
N VAL A 208 -6.84 21.95 -14.65
CA VAL A 208 -5.54 21.84 -15.33
C VAL A 208 -5.24 20.40 -15.68
N GLY A 209 -4.46 20.19 -16.74
CA GLY A 209 -3.94 18.89 -17.10
C GLY A 209 -4.46 18.40 -18.45
N SER A 210 -4.80 17.12 -18.51
CA SER A 210 -5.33 16.48 -19.71
C SER A 210 -6.79 16.85 -19.94
N LYS A 211 -7.23 16.70 -21.17
CA LYS A 211 -8.65 16.89 -21.50
C LYS A 211 -9.50 15.75 -20.94
N THR A 212 -10.76 16.06 -20.65
CA THR A 212 -11.71 15.08 -20.13
C THR A 212 -12.25 14.21 -21.27
N GLY A 213 -12.15 12.91 -21.09
CA GLY A 213 -12.74 11.92 -22.00
C GLY A 213 -13.76 11.05 -21.28
N ARG A 214 -14.24 10.01 -21.96
CA ARG A 214 -15.26 9.11 -21.40
C ARG A 214 -14.69 7.97 -20.56
N ASP A 215 -13.37 7.89 -20.44
CA ASP A 215 -12.75 6.77 -19.70
C ASP A 215 -13.06 6.87 -18.21
N GLY A 216 -13.21 5.70 -17.60
CA GLY A 216 -13.38 5.57 -16.17
C GLY A 216 -14.77 5.88 -15.62
N ILE A 217 -15.76 6.12 -16.49
CA ILE A 217 -17.11 6.38 -16.00
C ILE A 217 -17.61 5.16 -15.23
N HIS A 218 -18.11 5.39 -13.99
CA HIS A 218 -18.53 4.36 -13.04
C HIS A 218 -17.37 3.53 -12.47
N GLY A 219 -16.13 3.97 -12.61
CA GLY A 219 -14.98 3.25 -12.06
C GLY A 219 -15.06 3.09 -10.55
N ALA A 220 -15.42 4.16 -9.82
CA ALA A 220 -15.52 4.08 -8.36
C ALA A 220 -16.65 3.14 -7.93
N THR A 221 -17.75 3.14 -8.66
CA THR A 221 -18.85 2.21 -8.37
C THR A 221 -18.43 0.77 -8.65
N MET A 222 -17.71 0.54 -9.74
CA MET A 222 -17.17 -0.78 -10.06
C MET A 222 -16.24 -1.30 -8.97
N ALA A 223 -15.42 -0.43 -8.40
CA ALA A 223 -14.48 -0.82 -7.35
C ALA A 223 -15.18 -1.27 -6.07
N SER A 224 -16.49 -0.97 -5.95
CA SER A 224 -17.31 -1.35 -4.79
C SER A 224 -18.24 -2.52 -5.09
N ALA A 225 -18.05 -3.21 -6.19
CA ALA A 225 -18.94 -4.30 -6.63
C ALA A 225 -18.18 -5.61 -6.74
N GLU A 226 -18.90 -6.71 -6.48
CA GLU A 226 -18.31 -8.03 -6.67
C GLU A 226 -18.18 -8.34 -8.17
N PHE A 227 -17.18 -9.11 -8.53
CA PHE A 227 -17.00 -9.60 -9.89
C PHE A 227 -18.02 -10.71 -10.19
N ASP A 228 -18.36 -10.82 -11.48
CA ASP A 228 -19.21 -11.89 -12.00
C ASP A 228 -18.75 -12.25 -13.41
N GLU A 229 -19.55 -13.08 -14.10
CA GLU A 229 -19.22 -13.56 -15.44
C GLU A 229 -19.17 -12.44 -16.48
N ASN A 230 -19.77 -11.29 -16.17
CA ASN A 230 -19.87 -10.17 -17.10
C ASN A 230 -18.81 -9.10 -16.84
N SER A 231 -17.77 -9.41 -16.06
CA SER A 231 -16.77 -8.39 -15.67
C SER A 231 -16.01 -7.84 -16.89
N ASP A 232 -15.83 -8.63 -17.95
CA ASP A 232 -15.15 -8.13 -19.15
C ASP A 232 -15.92 -7.00 -19.82
N ALA A 233 -17.26 -6.95 -19.65
CA ALA A 233 -18.07 -5.87 -20.22
C ALA A 233 -17.78 -4.53 -19.53
N LYS A 234 -17.10 -4.54 -18.37
CA LYS A 234 -16.76 -3.33 -17.62
C LYS A 234 -15.44 -2.72 -18.05
N ARG A 235 -14.78 -3.27 -19.08
CA ARG A 235 -13.49 -2.76 -19.55
C ARG A 235 -13.51 -1.24 -19.82
N PRO A 236 -14.57 -0.66 -20.43
CA PRO A 236 -14.57 0.80 -20.64
C PRO A 236 -14.58 1.63 -19.35
N THR A 237 -14.87 1.03 -18.19
CA THR A 237 -14.81 1.76 -16.91
C THR A 237 -13.41 1.89 -16.37
N VAL A 238 -12.41 1.23 -16.96
CA VAL A 238 -11.02 1.30 -16.51
C VAL A 238 -10.37 2.55 -17.09
N GLN A 239 -9.64 3.27 -16.24
CA GLN A 239 -8.94 4.49 -16.68
C GLN A 239 -7.76 4.12 -17.59
N VAL A 240 -7.35 5.10 -18.40
CA VAL A 240 -6.18 4.97 -19.28
C VAL A 240 -5.15 6.01 -18.82
N GLY A 241 -3.92 5.58 -18.60
CA GLY A 241 -2.86 6.45 -18.10
C GLY A 241 -1.93 6.97 -19.18
N ASP A 242 -1.41 8.18 -18.97
CA ASP A 242 -0.44 8.82 -19.84
C ASP A 242 0.67 9.40 -18.95
N PRO A 243 1.72 8.59 -18.66
CA PRO A 243 2.75 9.07 -17.74
C PRO A 243 3.56 10.24 -18.27
N PHE A 244 3.68 10.40 -19.59
CA PHE A 244 4.35 11.57 -20.15
C PHE A 244 3.62 12.84 -19.74
N THR A 245 2.30 12.87 -19.91
CA THR A 245 1.49 14.02 -19.50
C THR A 245 1.55 14.22 -17.99
N GLU A 246 1.54 13.14 -17.21
CA GLU A 246 1.64 13.30 -15.76
C GLU A 246 2.96 13.91 -15.33
N LYS A 247 4.06 13.57 -16.01
CA LYS A 247 5.35 14.19 -15.69
C LYS A 247 5.29 15.70 -15.94
N LEU A 248 4.68 16.12 -17.04
CA LEU A 248 4.50 17.54 -17.30
C LEU A 248 3.62 18.20 -16.23
N LEU A 249 2.56 17.52 -15.83
CA LEU A 249 1.64 18.03 -14.81
C LEU A 249 2.37 18.17 -13.46
N LEU A 250 3.17 17.18 -13.09
CA LEU A 250 3.98 17.24 -11.86
C LEU A 250 4.87 18.49 -11.85
N GLU A 251 5.61 18.69 -12.95
CA GLU A 251 6.55 19.82 -12.99
C GLU A 251 5.80 21.15 -12.99
N ALA A 252 4.69 21.25 -13.72
CA ALA A 252 3.89 22.47 -13.73
C ALA A 252 3.32 22.78 -12.34
N CYS A 253 2.79 21.76 -11.65
CA CYS A 253 2.24 21.95 -10.31
C CYS A 253 3.31 22.39 -9.32
N LEU A 254 4.47 21.72 -9.32
CA LEU A 254 5.54 22.10 -8.40
C LEU A 254 6.06 23.50 -8.69
N GLU A 255 6.10 23.91 -9.97
CA GLU A 255 6.51 25.26 -10.32
C GLU A 255 5.50 26.30 -9.80
N LEU A 256 4.20 26.06 -10.01
CA LEU A 256 3.18 26.97 -9.51
C LEU A 256 3.19 27.04 -7.98
N MET A 257 3.53 25.93 -7.33
CA MET A 257 3.61 25.86 -5.86
C MET A 257 4.74 26.68 -5.28
N GLN A 258 5.69 27.14 -6.11
CA GLN A 258 6.72 28.08 -5.65
C GLN A 258 6.18 29.50 -5.53
N THR A 259 4.99 29.77 -6.07
CA THR A 259 4.32 31.07 -5.96
C THR A 259 3.29 31.00 -4.81
N ASP A 260 2.61 32.12 -4.57
CA ASP A 260 1.51 32.16 -3.62
C ASP A 260 0.15 32.17 -4.27
N CYS A 261 0.05 31.64 -5.50
CA CYS A 261 -1.21 31.65 -6.27
C CYS A 261 -2.28 30.72 -5.74
N ILE A 262 -1.90 29.58 -5.14
CA ILE A 262 -2.82 28.48 -4.88
C ILE A 262 -3.45 28.62 -3.49
N ILE A 263 -4.78 28.63 -3.44
CA ILE A 263 -5.55 28.52 -2.20
C ILE A 263 -5.75 27.04 -1.83
N ALA A 264 -6.12 26.22 -2.83
CA ALA A 264 -6.41 24.81 -2.63
C ALA A 264 -6.15 24.05 -3.91
N ILE A 265 -5.84 22.75 -3.75
CA ILE A 265 -5.59 21.88 -4.89
C ILE A 265 -6.01 20.46 -4.53
N GLN A 266 -6.54 19.74 -5.51
CA GLN A 266 -7.04 18.38 -5.34
C GLN A 266 -6.82 17.61 -6.62
N ASP A 267 -6.40 16.35 -6.47
CA ASP A 267 -6.31 15.41 -7.58
C ASP A 267 -7.71 15.07 -8.08
N MET A 268 -7.86 14.95 -9.38
CA MET A 268 -9.09 14.44 -9.98
C MET A 268 -8.91 12.94 -10.25
N GLY A 269 -8.92 12.16 -9.20
CA GLY A 269 -8.76 10.71 -9.27
C GLY A 269 -10.10 10.01 -9.43
N ALA A 270 -10.41 9.13 -8.49
CA ALA A 270 -11.69 8.42 -8.51
C ALA A 270 -12.84 9.43 -8.50
N ALA A 271 -13.81 9.25 -9.40
CA ALA A 271 -14.97 10.13 -9.56
C ALA A 271 -14.62 11.55 -10.02
N GLY A 272 -13.42 11.73 -10.46
CA GLY A 272 -13.04 12.91 -11.24
C GLY A 272 -13.45 14.26 -10.68
N UNK A 273 -14.08 15.12 -11.45
CA UNK A 273 -14.54 16.32 -11.19
C UNK A 273 -15.45 16.39 -10.14
N THR A 274 -16.28 15.33 -9.96
CA THR A 274 -17.28 15.23 -8.91
C THR A 274 -16.63 15.18 -7.55
N SER A 275 -15.81 14.17 -7.27
CA SER A 275 -15.24 14.03 -5.94
C SER A 275 -14.32 15.19 -5.58
N SER A 276 -13.53 15.65 -6.54
CA SER A 276 -12.59 16.74 -6.26
C SER A 276 -13.34 18.02 -5.87
N SER A 277 -14.34 18.40 -6.64
CA SER A 277 -15.08 19.63 -6.32
C SER A 277 -15.85 19.51 -5.00
N VAL A 278 -16.49 18.39 -4.77
CA VAL A 278 -17.24 18.18 -3.53
C VAL A 278 -16.32 18.23 -2.31
N GLU A 279 -15.19 17.54 -2.37
CA GLU A 279 -14.26 17.49 -1.22
C GLU A 279 -13.65 18.85 -0.95
N MET A 280 -13.28 19.58 -2.00
CA MET A 280 -12.71 20.92 -1.81
C MET A 280 -13.72 21.89 -1.23
N ALA A 281 -14.97 21.83 -1.72
CA ALA A 281 -16.04 22.71 -1.23
C ALA A 281 -16.36 22.40 0.24
N ASP A 282 -16.50 21.12 0.57
CA ASP A 282 -16.84 20.71 1.92
C ASP A 282 -15.77 21.13 2.92
N LYS A 283 -14.51 20.87 2.60
CA LYS A 283 -13.41 21.22 3.51
C LYS A 283 -13.23 22.73 3.65
N GLY A 284 -13.53 23.47 2.59
CA GLY A 284 -13.44 24.92 2.61
C GLY A 284 -14.68 25.63 3.16
N ASN A 285 -15.75 24.87 3.44
CA ASN A 285 -17.03 25.41 3.90
C ASN A 285 -17.57 26.45 2.91
N VAL A 286 -17.54 26.12 1.63
CA VAL A 286 -18.02 26.98 0.54
C VAL A 286 -18.86 26.15 -0.40
N GLY A 287 -19.52 26.85 -1.36
CA GLY A 287 -20.12 26.20 -2.51
C GLY A 287 -19.27 26.43 -3.73
N PHE A 288 -19.56 25.67 -4.78
CA PHE A 288 -18.93 25.83 -6.10
C PHE A 288 -20.03 26.11 -7.12
N ASP A 289 -19.77 27.08 -7.99
CA ASP A 289 -20.63 27.35 -9.15
C ASP A 289 -19.75 27.14 -10.38
N MET A 290 -20.00 26.06 -11.11
CA MET A 290 -19.14 25.66 -12.23
C MET A 290 -19.92 25.61 -13.54
N ASN A 291 -19.24 25.88 -14.63
CA ASN A 291 -19.79 25.81 -15.98
C ASN A 291 -19.02 24.77 -16.79
N LEU A 292 -19.68 23.67 -17.11
CA LEU A 292 -19.03 22.57 -17.84
C LEU A 292 -18.68 22.95 -19.29
N ASP A 293 -19.28 23.99 -19.81
CA ASP A 293 -18.92 24.47 -21.17
C ASP A 293 -17.44 24.85 -21.24
N ASN A 294 -16.84 25.21 -20.09
CA ASN A 294 -15.45 25.65 -20.04
C ASN A 294 -14.46 24.50 -19.79
N VAL A 295 -14.96 23.30 -19.55
CA VAL A 295 -14.09 22.14 -19.28
C VAL A 295 -13.53 21.63 -20.61
N PRO A 296 -12.20 21.49 -20.72
CA PRO A 296 -11.63 20.92 -21.95
C PRO A 296 -12.08 19.48 -22.15
N GLN A 297 -12.56 19.18 -23.35
CA GLN A 297 -13.07 17.84 -23.70
C GLN A 297 -12.21 17.23 -24.78
N ARG A 298 -11.88 15.95 -24.60
CA ARG A 298 -11.15 15.19 -25.60
C ARG A 298 -12.07 14.66 -26.70
N GLU A 299 -13.34 14.43 -26.35
CA GLU A 299 -14.33 13.86 -27.24
C GLU A 299 -15.47 14.84 -27.44
N GLU A 300 -16.10 14.78 -28.61
CA GLU A 300 -17.20 15.68 -28.91
C GLU A 300 -18.49 15.23 -28.25
N ASN A 301 -19.34 16.20 -27.95
CA ASN A 301 -20.72 15.97 -27.52
C ASN A 301 -20.83 15.17 -26.22
N MET A 302 -19.91 15.42 -25.29
CA MET A 302 -20.02 14.78 -23.96
C MET A 302 -21.18 15.39 -23.19
N THR A 303 -21.97 14.55 -22.55
CA THR A 303 -23.03 15.00 -21.67
C THR A 303 -22.47 15.47 -20.34
N ALA A 304 -23.30 16.24 -19.59
CA ALA A 304 -22.91 16.64 -18.23
C ALA A 304 -22.63 15.42 -17.36
N TYR A 305 -23.46 14.38 -17.46
CA TYR A 305 -23.29 13.13 -16.73
C TYR A 305 -21.92 12.54 -17.05
N GLU A 306 -21.55 12.46 -18.33
CA GLU A 306 -20.26 11.88 -18.72
C GLU A 306 -19.10 12.72 -18.21
N MET A 307 -19.16 14.05 -18.32
CA MET A 307 -18.07 14.91 -17.87
C MET A 307 -17.85 14.85 -16.38
N LEU A 308 -18.93 14.80 -15.61
CA LEU A 308 -18.83 14.79 -14.14
C LEU A 308 -18.37 13.46 -13.59
N LEU A 309 -18.68 12.36 -14.29
CA LEU A 309 -18.34 11.01 -13.80
C LEU A 309 -17.07 10.46 -14.43
N SER A 310 -16.50 11.15 -15.42
CA SER A 310 -15.24 10.74 -16.04
C SER A 310 -14.13 10.65 -15.01
N GLU A 311 -13.33 9.59 -15.13
CA GLU A 311 -12.12 9.43 -14.31
C GLU A 311 -10.86 9.52 -15.16
N SER A 312 -10.92 10.31 -16.23
CA SER A 312 -9.73 10.57 -17.03
C SER A 312 -8.59 11.00 -16.12
N GLN A 313 -7.42 10.45 -16.39
CA GLN A 313 -6.26 10.66 -15.53
C GLN A 313 -5.57 11.98 -15.83
N GLU A 314 -4.58 12.31 -15.01
CA GLU A 314 -3.67 13.45 -15.21
C GLU A 314 -4.41 14.79 -15.25
N ARG A 315 -5.35 14.96 -14.32
CA ARG A 315 -6.11 16.20 -14.16
C ARG A 315 -6.07 16.64 -12.70
N MET A 316 -6.05 17.96 -12.48
CA MET A 316 -6.11 18.53 -11.14
C MET A 316 -7.13 19.65 -11.12
N LEU A 317 -7.73 19.86 -9.94
CA LEU A 317 -8.64 20.99 -9.71
C LEU A 317 -8.00 21.90 -8.67
N MET A 318 -7.99 23.21 -8.95
CA MET A 318 -7.37 24.20 -8.06
C MET A 318 -8.32 25.34 -7.79
N VAL A 319 -8.11 26.02 -6.64
CA VAL A 319 -8.71 27.31 -6.35
C VAL A 319 -7.54 28.27 -6.14
N LEU A 320 -7.60 29.38 -6.90
CA LEU A 320 -6.50 30.35 -6.92
C LEU A 320 -6.88 31.68 -6.30
N UNK A 321 -5.93 32.37 -5.88
CA UNK A 321 -6.14 33.56 -5.55
C UNK A 321 -6.68 34.26 -6.63
N PRO A 322 -7.62 35.27 -6.40
CA PRO A 322 -8.21 36.05 -7.50
C PRO A 322 -7.18 36.94 -8.16
N GLY A 323 -7.29 37.06 -9.45
CA GLY A 323 -6.38 37.88 -10.21
C GLY A 323 -5.07 37.21 -10.59
N ARG A 324 -4.86 35.96 -10.14
CA ARG A 324 -3.62 35.24 -10.44
C ARG A 324 -3.77 34.23 -11.57
N GLU A 325 -4.91 34.23 -12.25
CA GLU A 325 -5.21 33.22 -13.27
C GLU A 325 -4.21 33.27 -14.44
N ALA A 326 -3.85 34.46 -14.89
CA ALA A 326 -2.94 34.58 -16.05
C ALA A 326 -1.54 34.06 -15.71
N GLU A 327 -1.08 34.32 -14.50
CA GLU A 327 0.23 33.83 -14.04
C GLU A 327 0.24 32.31 -14.00
N ALA A 328 -0.81 31.70 -13.49
CA ALA A 328 -0.91 30.25 -13.42
C ALA A 328 -1.04 29.66 -14.82
N GLU A 329 -1.86 30.25 -15.66
CA GLU A 329 -2.05 29.77 -17.03
C GLU A 329 -0.74 29.74 -17.80
N ALA A 330 0.10 30.77 -17.63
CA ALA A 330 1.37 30.84 -18.35
C ALA A 330 2.26 29.65 -18.01
N ILE A 331 2.24 29.20 -16.75
CA ILE A 331 3.02 28.02 -16.33
C ILE A 331 2.49 26.76 -17.02
N PHE A 332 1.18 26.54 -17.01
CA PHE A 332 0.62 25.32 -17.60
C PHE A 332 0.77 25.30 -19.12
N VAL A 333 0.61 26.45 -19.76
CA VAL A 333 0.82 26.54 -21.21
C VAL A 333 2.28 26.22 -21.56
N LYS A 334 3.22 26.73 -20.77
CA LYS A 334 4.64 26.44 -20.98
C LYS A 334 4.90 24.92 -20.96
N TRP A 335 4.20 24.20 -20.09
CA TRP A 335 4.37 22.75 -19.98
C TRP A 335 3.47 21.97 -20.95
N GLY A 336 2.72 22.66 -21.81
CA GLY A 336 1.90 22.00 -22.82
C GLY A 336 0.60 21.42 -22.30
N LEU A 337 0.07 21.96 -21.22
CA LEU A 337 -1.12 21.43 -20.55
C LEU A 337 -2.29 22.39 -20.71
N ASP A 338 -3.50 21.83 -20.65
CA ASP A 338 -4.71 22.65 -20.67
C ASP A 338 -4.88 23.37 -19.33
N PHE A 339 -5.46 24.55 -19.40
CA PHE A 339 -5.79 25.38 -18.23
C PHE A 339 -7.12 26.07 -18.53
N ALA A 340 -8.07 25.97 -17.64
CA ALA A 340 -9.37 26.59 -17.84
C ALA A 340 -9.98 27.01 -16.51
N VAL A 341 -10.45 28.26 -16.45
CA VAL A 341 -11.27 28.72 -15.33
C VAL A 341 -12.66 28.18 -15.56
N ILE A 342 -13.13 27.30 -14.70
CA ILE A 342 -14.41 26.62 -14.89
C ILE A 342 -15.47 27.03 -13.89
N GLY A 343 -15.12 27.85 -12.89
CA GLY A 343 -16.10 28.22 -11.89
C GLY A 343 -15.57 29.20 -10.87
N VAL A 344 -16.34 29.35 -9.81
CA VAL A 344 -16.04 30.29 -8.73
C VAL A 344 -16.59 29.71 -7.41
N THR A 345 -15.88 29.99 -6.32
CA THR A 345 -16.38 29.61 -4.99
C THR A 345 -17.48 30.58 -4.56
N THR A 346 -18.46 30.05 -3.83
CA THR A 346 -19.64 30.82 -3.42
C THR A 346 -19.93 30.67 -1.93
N ASP A 347 -20.87 31.45 -1.43
CA ASP A 347 -21.33 31.34 -0.03
C ASP A 347 -22.57 30.49 0.12
N THR A 348 -22.97 29.76 -0.93
CA THR A 348 -24.21 28.98 -0.91
C THR A 348 -24.08 27.65 -0.23
N ASN A 349 -22.87 27.11 -0.10
CA ASN A 349 -22.62 25.73 0.36
C ASN A 349 -23.34 24.71 -0.51
N ARG A 350 -23.47 25.02 -1.80
CA ARG A 350 -24.13 24.15 -2.78
C ARG A 350 -23.19 23.91 -3.96
N LEU A 351 -23.35 22.75 -4.56
CA LEU A 351 -22.70 22.42 -5.81
C LEU A 351 -23.70 22.80 -6.92
N ILE A 352 -23.40 23.85 -7.65
CA ILE A 352 -24.26 24.34 -8.71
C ILE A 352 -23.46 24.23 -10.01
N ILE A 353 -24.01 23.49 -10.98
CA ILE A 353 -23.29 23.22 -12.22
C ILE A 353 -24.21 23.50 -13.39
N THR A 354 -23.72 24.24 -14.40
CA THR A 354 -24.44 24.51 -15.65
C THR A 354 -23.72 23.84 -16.81
N HIS A 355 -24.52 23.54 -17.81
CA HIS A 355 -24.04 22.97 -19.04
C HIS A 355 -25.01 23.38 -20.14
N UNK A 356 -24.38 24.04 -21.08
CA UNK A 356 -25.22 24.50 -22.04
C UNK A 356 -26.25 25.47 -21.60
N UNK A 357 -26.06 26.14 -20.57
CA UNK A 357 -26.92 27.05 -20.10
C UNK A 357 -27.99 26.56 -19.23
N GLU A 358 -27.87 25.40 -18.90
CA GLU A 358 -28.93 24.73 -18.13
C GLU A 358 -28.41 24.20 -16.78
N UNK A 359 -28.77 24.39 -15.70
CA UNK A 359 -28.47 23.94 -14.50
C UNK A 359 -28.69 22.54 -14.49
N VAL A 360 -27.81 21.88 -14.48
CA VAL A 360 -27.86 20.44 -14.47
C VAL A 360 -27.66 19.84 -13.06
N VAL A 361 -27.06 20.60 -12.15
CA VAL A 361 -26.82 20.15 -10.76
C VAL A 361 -27.10 21.32 -9.83
N ASP A 362 -27.86 21.04 -8.77
CA ASP A 362 -28.05 22.00 -7.67
C ASP A 362 -28.27 21.18 -6.41
N ILE A 363 -27.19 20.86 -5.71
CA ILE A 363 -27.17 19.94 -4.56
C ILE A 363 -26.44 20.60 -3.40
N PRO A 364 -26.97 20.53 -2.17
CA PRO A 364 -26.17 20.94 -1.00
C PRO A 364 -24.93 20.06 -0.89
N VAL A 365 -23.79 20.68 -0.55
CA VAL A 365 -22.52 19.94 -0.46
C VAL A 365 -22.54 18.95 0.72
N GLY A 366 -23.10 19.35 1.85
CA GLY A 366 -23.09 18.50 3.06
C GLY A 366 -23.55 17.08 2.84
N PRO A 367 -24.72 16.85 2.23
CA PRO A 367 -25.21 15.47 2.02
C PRO A 367 -24.28 14.63 1.14
N LEU A 368 -23.48 15.25 0.28
CA LEU A 368 -22.55 14.50 -0.57
C LEU A 368 -21.32 14.03 0.18
N ALA A 369 -20.94 14.73 1.24
CA ALA A 369 -19.69 14.50 1.94
C ALA A 369 -19.92 14.08 3.40
N ASP A 370 -20.03 15.06 4.30
CA ASP A 370 -20.11 14.78 5.74
C ASP A 370 -21.33 13.97 6.14
N ASP A 371 -22.46 14.16 5.45
CA ASP A 371 -23.70 13.47 5.77
C ASP A 371 -23.92 12.22 4.92
N ALA A 372 -22.88 11.70 4.28
CA ALA A 372 -22.97 10.44 3.54
C ALA A 372 -23.23 9.29 4.51
N PRO A 373 -23.81 8.18 4.05
CA PRO A 373 -24.10 7.06 4.94
C PRO A 373 -22.88 6.55 5.68
N GLU A 374 -23.08 6.14 6.91
CA GLU A 374 -22.06 5.51 7.73
C GLU A 374 -22.72 4.32 8.42
N TYR A 375 -22.28 3.10 8.07
CA TYR A 375 -22.89 1.88 8.56
C TYR A 375 -22.01 1.22 9.62
N GLU A 376 -22.65 0.75 10.68
CA GLU A 376 -22.01 -0.14 11.64
C GLU A 376 -22.51 -1.54 11.31
N ARG A 377 -21.84 -2.20 10.35
CA ARG A 377 -22.25 -3.50 9.86
C ARG A 377 -22.17 -4.56 10.95
N PRO A 378 -23.14 -5.48 11.00
CA PRO A 378 -23.03 -6.61 11.94
C PRO A 378 -21.79 -7.46 11.63
N TRP A 379 -21.18 -7.98 12.69
CA TRP A 379 -20.00 -8.82 12.51
C TRP A 379 -19.95 -9.92 13.56
N VAL A 380 -19.24 -11.00 13.23
CA VAL A 380 -18.99 -12.09 14.16
C VAL A 380 -17.49 -12.31 14.28
N LYS A 381 -17.05 -12.67 15.49
CA LYS A 381 -15.64 -12.90 15.75
C LYS A 381 -15.18 -14.15 15.02
N THR A 382 -13.99 -14.05 14.46
CA THR A 382 -13.41 -15.20 13.76
C THR A 382 -13.04 -16.30 14.74
N UNK A 383 -13.34 -17.36 14.51
CA UNK A 383 -13.06 -18.50 15.27
C UNK A 383 -11.67 -18.90 14.93
N UNK A 384 -10.88 -19.09 15.79
CA UNK A 384 -9.59 -19.48 15.64
C UNK A 384 -9.55 -20.92 15.31
N PRO A 385 -8.53 -21.31 14.61
CA PRO A 385 -8.35 -22.73 14.36
C PRO A 385 -7.82 -23.46 15.60
N LYS A 386 -7.89 -24.75 15.56
CA LYS A 386 -7.33 -25.56 16.64
C LYS A 386 -5.82 -25.36 16.73
N ALA A 387 -5.32 -25.14 17.95
CA ALA A 387 -3.87 -25.04 18.17
C ALA A 387 -3.21 -26.40 17.89
N MET A 388 -2.04 -26.35 17.27
CA MET A 388 -1.28 -27.55 16.96
C MET A 388 0.13 -27.41 17.53
N ALA A 389 0.56 -28.41 18.26
CA ALA A 389 1.95 -28.46 18.75
C ALA A 389 2.90 -28.76 17.58
N ALA A 390 4.16 -28.41 17.76
CA ALA A 390 5.16 -28.62 16.70
C ALA A 390 5.23 -30.08 16.25
N ASP A 391 5.11 -31.02 17.17
CA ASP A 391 5.22 -32.44 16.85
C ASP A 391 3.98 -33.01 16.14
N GLU A 392 2.90 -32.23 16.06
CA GLU A 392 1.73 -32.62 15.26
C GLU A 392 1.90 -32.28 13.78
N PHE A 393 2.90 -31.46 13.42
CA PHE A 393 3.22 -31.18 12.02
C PHE A 393 4.18 -32.26 11.53
N LYS A 394 3.89 -32.82 10.37
CA LYS A 394 4.71 -33.90 9.84
C LYS A 394 6.17 -33.49 9.72
N THR A 395 7.07 -34.34 10.27
CA THR A 395 8.51 -34.14 10.18
C THR A 395 8.98 -34.42 8.75
N PRO A 396 9.81 -33.56 8.17
CA PRO A 396 10.29 -33.84 6.81
C PRO A 396 11.33 -34.97 6.83
N GLU A 397 11.45 -35.66 5.68
CA GLU A 397 12.47 -36.72 5.56
C GLU A 397 13.87 -36.11 5.49
N SER A 398 14.01 -34.92 4.93
CA SER A 398 15.30 -34.26 4.78
C SER A 398 15.08 -32.74 4.91
N VAL A 399 15.76 -32.11 5.88
CA VAL A 399 15.63 -30.65 6.05
C VAL A 399 16.33 -29.90 4.92
N THR A 400 17.39 -30.47 4.34
CA THR A 400 18.03 -29.81 3.20
C THR A 400 17.15 -29.84 1.95
N ASP A 401 16.49 -30.97 1.69
CA ASP A 401 15.53 -31.04 0.58
C ASP A 401 14.35 -30.12 0.82
N THR A 402 13.90 -30.00 2.06
CA THR A 402 12.83 -29.09 2.42
C THR A 402 13.24 -27.63 2.14
N LEU A 403 14.45 -27.26 2.54
CA LEU A 403 14.96 -25.91 2.26
C LEU A 403 14.97 -25.63 0.77
N LEU A 404 15.48 -26.59 -0.03
CA LEU A 404 15.50 -26.42 -1.49
C LEU A 404 14.11 -26.24 -2.06
N LYS A 405 13.15 -27.05 -1.61
CA LYS A 405 11.77 -26.94 -2.09
C LYS A 405 11.16 -25.59 -1.73
N MET A 406 11.40 -25.13 -0.51
CA MET A 406 10.83 -23.87 -0.04
C MET A 406 11.46 -22.67 -0.73
N ILE A 407 12.80 -22.64 -0.81
CA ILE A 407 13.51 -21.48 -1.36
C ILE A 407 13.22 -21.30 -2.85
N GLY A 408 12.89 -22.38 -3.55
CA GLY A 408 12.53 -22.36 -4.97
C GLY A 408 11.04 -22.31 -5.23
N SER A 409 10.22 -22.14 -4.20
CA SER A 409 8.77 -22.13 -4.37
C SER A 409 8.28 -20.74 -4.82
N ALA A 410 7.05 -20.70 -5.30
CA ALA A 410 6.47 -19.47 -5.85
C ALA A 410 6.54 -18.29 -4.89
N ASN A 411 6.31 -18.53 -3.58
CA ASN A 411 6.26 -17.43 -2.62
C ASN A 411 7.57 -17.14 -1.91
N HIS A 412 8.61 -17.97 -2.12
CA HIS A 412 9.93 -17.71 -1.53
C HIS A 412 10.99 -17.37 -2.58
N CYS A 413 10.74 -17.63 -3.84
CA CYS A 413 11.75 -17.45 -4.88
C CYS A 413 12.06 -15.97 -5.09
N SER A 414 13.19 -15.71 -5.75
CA SER A 414 13.63 -14.35 -6.04
C SER A 414 12.60 -13.58 -6.85
N ARG A 415 12.45 -12.32 -6.51
CA ARG A 415 11.60 -11.39 -7.25
C ARG A 415 12.39 -10.56 -8.27
N LYS A 416 13.62 -10.96 -8.57
CA LYS A 416 14.49 -10.21 -9.47
C LYS A 416 13.83 -9.96 -10.83
N TRP A 417 13.11 -10.97 -11.37
CA TRP A 417 12.38 -10.81 -12.64
C TRP A 417 11.44 -9.61 -12.60
N VAL A 418 10.83 -9.36 -11.44
CA VAL A 418 9.91 -8.23 -11.26
C VAL A 418 10.68 -6.91 -11.24
N TRP A 419 11.61 -6.78 -10.30
CA TRP A 419 12.22 -5.47 -10.09
C TRP A 419 13.30 -5.11 -11.11
N GLU A 420 13.73 -6.06 -11.94
CA GLU A 420 14.56 -5.73 -13.10
C GLU A 420 13.84 -4.83 -14.09
N GLN A 421 12.50 -4.87 -14.10
CA GLN A 421 11.69 -4.07 -15.03
C GLN A 421 11.43 -2.68 -14.52
N TYR A 422 11.72 -2.42 -13.26
CA TYR A 422 11.56 -1.12 -12.64
C TYR A 422 12.88 -0.37 -12.70
N ASP A 423 12.82 0.91 -13.09
CA ASP A 423 14.01 1.74 -12.93
C ASP A 423 14.06 2.13 -11.45
N HIS A 424 14.82 1.39 -10.68
CA HIS A 424 14.90 1.63 -9.25
C HIS A 424 16.09 2.49 -8.86
N MET A 425 16.86 2.99 -9.84
CA MET A 425 18.03 3.83 -9.58
C MET A 425 17.87 5.26 -10.10
N VAL A 426 16.82 5.56 -10.84
CA VAL A 426 16.61 6.91 -11.36
C VAL A 426 16.55 7.90 -10.20
N MET A 427 16.97 9.13 -10.43
CA MET A 427 17.18 10.21 -9.45
C MET A 427 18.47 10.04 -8.64
N GLY A 428 19.09 8.85 -8.63
CA GLY A 428 20.40 8.64 -8.03
C GLY A 428 20.43 8.59 -6.50
N ASP A 429 19.28 8.38 -5.86
CA ASP A 429 19.21 8.39 -4.40
C ASP A 429 18.91 7.03 -3.77
N THR A 430 18.76 5.98 -4.56
CA THR A 430 18.47 4.64 -4.02
C THR A 430 19.77 4.04 -3.46
N ILE A 431 19.81 3.82 -2.14
CA ILE A 431 20.97 3.27 -1.46
C ILE A 431 20.82 1.76 -1.29
N GLN A 432 19.64 1.28 -0.85
CA GLN A 432 19.35 -0.15 -0.83
C GLN A 432 18.40 -0.46 -1.97
N ARG A 433 18.92 -1.20 -2.95
CA ARG A 433 18.12 -1.66 -4.09
C ARG A 433 17.10 -2.71 -3.65
N PRO A 434 16.10 -3.02 -4.50
CA PRO A 434 15.16 -4.07 -4.13
C PRO A 434 15.85 -5.37 -3.74
N GLY A 435 15.28 -6.08 -2.78
CA GLY A 435 15.83 -7.34 -2.29
C GLY A 435 16.35 -7.29 -0.88
N GLY A 436 16.38 -6.13 -0.23
CA GLY A 436 16.75 -6.02 1.17
C GLY A 436 15.53 -6.12 2.09
N ASP A 437 15.75 -5.95 3.39
CA ASP A 437 14.63 -5.97 4.35
C ASP A 437 13.72 -4.76 4.17
N ALA A 438 14.30 -3.60 3.84
CA ALA A 438 13.56 -2.40 3.52
C ALA A 438 14.30 -1.68 2.41
N ALA A 439 13.57 -0.91 1.60
CA ALA A 439 14.21 0.01 0.67
C ALA A 439 14.79 1.17 1.45
N VAL A 440 15.91 1.73 0.98
CA VAL A 440 16.53 2.90 1.60
C VAL A 440 16.83 3.91 0.50
N VAL A 441 16.26 5.11 0.64
CA VAL A 441 16.37 6.18 -0.37
C VAL A 441 16.90 7.43 0.32
N ARG A 442 18.03 7.95 -0.15
CA ARG A 442 18.64 9.16 0.40
C ARG A 442 17.68 10.34 0.30
N VAL A 443 17.63 11.16 1.34
CA VAL A 443 17.04 12.49 1.22
C VAL A 443 18.07 13.33 0.48
N HIS A 444 17.74 13.72 -0.75
CA HIS A 444 18.71 14.28 -1.70
C HIS A 444 19.57 15.36 -1.08
N ASP A 445 20.87 15.31 -1.33
CA ASP A 445 21.89 16.25 -0.84
C ASP A 445 22.03 16.29 0.70
N THR A 446 21.60 15.22 1.38
CA THR A 446 21.80 15.11 2.83
C THR A 446 22.44 13.77 3.16
N ASN A 447 22.73 13.58 4.44
CA ASN A 447 23.21 12.28 4.94
C ASN A 447 22.08 11.45 5.56
N LYS A 448 20.83 11.90 5.41
CA LYS A 448 19.65 11.18 5.89
C LYS A 448 19.08 10.30 4.78
N ALA A 449 18.30 9.30 5.18
CA ALA A 449 17.59 8.47 4.21
C ALA A 449 16.26 8.02 4.79
N LEU A 450 15.33 7.69 3.90
CA LEU A 450 14.06 7.09 4.25
C LEU A 450 14.14 5.58 4.06
N ALA A 451 13.61 4.85 5.03
CA ALA A 451 13.47 3.39 4.92
C ALA A 451 12.00 3.07 4.72
N ILE A 452 11.70 2.20 3.77
CA ILE A 452 10.33 1.96 3.33
C ILE A 452 10.10 0.46 3.20
N SER A 453 8.94 -0.01 3.70
CA SER A 453 8.59 -1.44 3.61
C SER A 453 7.08 -1.59 3.48
N THR A 454 6.63 -2.60 2.72
CA THR A 454 5.22 -2.99 2.67
C THR A 454 5.10 -4.44 3.13
N ASP A 455 4.15 -4.73 4.01
CA ASP A 455 4.03 -6.07 4.58
C ASP A 455 2.61 -6.40 5.00
N VAL A 456 2.26 -7.66 4.90
CA VAL A 456 1.11 -8.32 5.52
C VAL A 456 1.27 -9.83 5.29
N THR A 457 0.76 -10.62 6.22
CA THR A 457 0.70 -12.07 6.06
C THR A 457 -0.78 -12.49 6.11
N PRO A 458 -1.44 -12.57 4.96
CA PRO A 458 -2.89 -12.81 4.96
C PRO A 458 -3.32 -14.13 5.58
N ARG A 459 -2.50 -15.18 5.51
CA ARG A 459 -2.85 -16.45 6.14
C ARG A 459 -2.92 -16.32 7.67
N TYR A 460 -2.13 -15.42 8.26
CA TYR A 460 -2.25 -15.11 9.69
C TYR A 460 -3.55 -14.38 9.98
N VAL A 461 -3.88 -13.39 9.14
CA VAL A 461 -5.10 -12.60 9.33
C VAL A 461 -6.33 -13.49 9.22
N TYR A 462 -6.30 -14.43 8.27
CA TYR A 462 -7.41 -15.35 8.07
C TYR A 462 -7.63 -16.22 9.31
N ALA A 463 -6.54 -16.73 9.88
CA ALA A 463 -6.62 -17.60 11.07
C ALA A 463 -6.99 -16.82 12.32
N ASP A 464 -6.46 -15.60 12.45
CA ASP A 464 -6.66 -14.76 13.64
C ASP A 464 -6.47 -13.30 13.24
N PRO A 465 -7.55 -12.60 12.91
CA PRO A 465 -7.43 -11.23 12.43
C PRO A 465 -6.70 -10.29 13.39
N VAL A 466 -6.86 -10.46 14.70
CA VAL A 466 -6.17 -9.60 15.66
C VAL A 466 -4.66 -9.82 15.59
N GLU A 467 -4.22 -11.07 15.67
CA GLU A 467 -2.78 -11.36 15.59
C GLU A 467 -2.22 -11.00 14.22
N GLY A 468 -3.00 -11.24 13.17
CA GLY A 468 -2.57 -10.88 11.80
C GLY A 468 -2.44 -9.38 11.61
N GLY A 469 -3.35 -8.61 12.20
CA GLY A 469 -3.26 -7.15 12.15
C GLY A 469 -2.05 -6.63 12.90
N LYS A 470 -1.78 -7.19 14.09
CA LYS A 470 -0.55 -6.85 14.82
C LYS A 470 0.69 -7.16 14.00
N GLN A 471 0.71 -8.35 13.38
CA GLN A 471 1.88 -8.82 12.65
C GLN A 471 2.16 -7.93 11.44
N ALA A 472 1.13 -7.51 10.73
CA ALA A 472 1.33 -6.66 9.55
C ALA A 472 2.06 -5.36 9.92
N VAL A 473 1.63 -4.73 11.01
CA VAL A 473 2.29 -3.52 11.51
C VAL A 473 3.70 -3.83 12.01
N ALA A 474 3.84 -4.86 12.83
CA ALA A 474 5.14 -5.22 13.42
C ALA A 474 6.16 -5.62 12.36
N GLU A 475 5.73 -6.25 11.27
CA GLU A 475 6.64 -6.68 10.22
C GLU A 475 7.31 -5.49 9.52
N THR A 476 6.55 -4.45 9.18
CA THR A 476 7.17 -3.25 8.58
C THR A 476 8.11 -2.61 9.58
N TRP A 477 7.72 -2.57 10.85
CA TRP A 477 8.54 -1.98 11.91
C TRP A 477 9.87 -2.75 12.04
N ARG A 478 9.82 -4.10 12.01
CA ARG A 478 11.04 -4.91 12.08
C ARG A 478 11.92 -4.72 10.85
N ASN A 479 11.32 -4.70 9.65
CA ASN A 479 12.08 -4.54 8.42
C ASN A 479 12.82 -3.21 8.39
N ILE A 480 12.15 -2.15 8.80
CA ILE A 480 12.75 -0.82 8.86
C ILE A 480 13.86 -0.78 9.92
N THR A 481 13.60 -1.40 11.08
CA THR A 481 14.60 -1.51 12.14
C THR A 481 15.84 -2.26 11.65
N ALA A 482 15.65 -3.32 10.85
CA ALA A 482 16.74 -4.17 10.41
C ALA A 482 17.76 -3.43 9.53
N VAL A 483 17.35 -2.38 8.85
CA VAL A 483 18.29 -1.56 8.07
C VAL A 483 18.90 -0.42 8.88
N GLY A 484 18.50 -0.27 10.14
CA GLY A 484 19.06 0.71 11.06
C GLY A 484 18.21 1.96 11.25
N ALA A 485 17.07 2.03 10.60
CA ALA A 485 16.21 3.22 10.65
C ALA A 485 15.24 3.17 11.83
N GLN A 486 14.80 4.36 12.24
CA GLN A 486 13.75 4.51 13.24
C GLN A 486 12.41 4.52 12.52
N PRO A 487 11.54 3.52 12.75
CA PRO A 487 10.19 3.57 12.17
C PRO A 487 9.41 4.76 12.71
N LEU A 488 8.65 5.45 11.84
CA LEU A 488 7.96 6.68 12.21
C LEU A 488 6.45 6.61 12.08
N ALA A 489 5.94 6.12 10.94
CA ALA A 489 4.49 6.14 10.70
C ALA A 489 4.13 5.18 9.57
N ILE A 490 2.84 4.88 9.46
CA ILE A 490 2.36 3.96 8.43
C ILE A 490 1.23 4.56 7.61
N THR A 491 1.06 3.99 6.42
CA THR A 491 -0.15 4.05 5.61
C THR A 491 -0.68 2.62 5.52
N ASP A 492 -1.96 2.47 5.23
CA ASP A 492 -2.53 1.13 5.09
C ASP A 492 -3.39 1.03 3.84
N CYS A 493 -3.61 -0.20 3.39
CA CYS A 493 -4.58 -0.50 2.35
C CYS A 493 -5.29 -1.77 2.77
N MET A 494 -6.56 -1.63 3.16
CA MET A 494 -7.34 -2.69 3.79
C MET A 494 -8.14 -3.41 2.71
N ASN A 495 -7.71 -4.60 2.31
CA ASN A 495 -8.36 -5.35 1.23
C ASN A 495 -9.13 -6.53 1.82
N PHE A 496 -10.45 -6.51 1.70
CA PHE A 496 -11.35 -7.52 2.28
C PHE A 496 -12.46 -7.86 1.29
N GLY A 497 -13.17 -8.95 1.55
CA GLY A 497 -14.30 -9.34 0.76
C GLY A 497 -15.53 -8.48 1.01
N ASN A 498 -16.71 -9.09 0.94
CA ASN A 498 -17.99 -8.38 1.05
C ASN A 498 -18.29 -8.09 2.53
N PRO A 499 -18.29 -6.81 2.94
CA PRO A 499 -18.51 -6.47 4.35
C PRO A 499 -19.94 -6.71 4.83
N GLU A 500 -20.87 -6.95 3.93
CA GLU A 500 -22.24 -7.30 4.31
C GLU A 500 -22.34 -8.70 4.89
N ARG A 501 -21.32 -9.52 4.69
CA ARG A 501 -21.24 -10.84 5.32
C ARG A 501 -20.58 -10.69 6.69
N PRO A 502 -21.28 -11.07 7.78
CA PRO A 502 -20.75 -10.80 9.12
C PRO A 502 -19.38 -11.43 9.41
N GLU A 503 -19.07 -12.58 8.81
CA GLU A 503 -17.77 -13.20 9.03
C GLU A 503 -16.65 -12.40 8.37
N ILE A 504 -16.93 -11.76 7.23
CA ILE A 504 -15.94 -10.90 6.56
C ILE A 504 -15.78 -9.60 7.34
N MET A 505 -16.90 -9.00 7.77
CA MET A 505 -16.80 -7.80 8.61
C MET A 505 -16.03 -8.09 9.90
N GLY A 506 -16.19 -9.29 10.45
CA GLY A 506 -15.41 -9.70 11.63
C GLY A 506 -13.91 -9.75 11.38
N GLN A 507 -13.51 -10.17 10.17
CA GLN A 507 -12.10 -10.12 9.79
C GLN A 507 -11.58 -8.69 9.80
N PHE A 508 -12.37 -7.76 9.26
CA PHE A 508 -12.00 -6.35 9.21
C PHE A 508 -11.87 -5.78 10.62
N VAL A 509 -12.86 -6.02 11.46
CA VAL A 509 -12.87 -5.51 12.84
C VAL A 509 -11.67 -6.06 13.62
N GLY A 510 -11.40 -7.35 13.50
CA GLY A 510 -10.26 -7.94 14.20
C GLY A 510 -8.93 -7.37 13.73
N ALA A 511 -8.77 -7.20 12.42
CA ALA A 511 -7.56 -6.61 11.88
C ALA A 511 -7.35 -5.19 12.42
N ILE A 512 -8.42 -4.38 12.44
CA ILE A 512 -8.34 -3.03 12.99
C ILE A 512 -7.92 -3.08 14.46
N GLU A 513 -8.51 -3.98 15.25
CA GLU A 513 -8.16 -4.12 16.67
C GLU A 513 -6.67 -4.43 16.85
N GLY A 514 -6.15 -5.36 16.04
CA GLY A 514 -4.73 -5.71 16.10
C GLY A 514 -3.85 -4.54 15.69
N MET A 515 -4.22 -3.83 14.64
CA MET A 515 -3.47 -2.66 14.18
C MET A 515 -3.43 -1.59 15.27
N ILE A 516 -4.56 -1.34 15.94
CA ILE A 516 -4.61 -0.35 17.03
C ILE A 516 -3.58 -0.70 18.11
N GLU A 517 -3.57 -1.96 18.56
CA GLU A 517 -2.64 -2.39 19.59
C GLU A 517 -1.20 -2.20 19.18
N ALA A 518 -0.86 -2.63 17.94
CA ALA A 518 0.52 -2.55 17.46
C ALA A 518 0.96 -1.10 17.25
N CYS A 519 0.11 -0.28 16.66
CA CYS A 519 0.45 1.13 16.42
C CYS A 519 0.70 1.87 17.73
N LYS A 520 -0.11 1.58 18.75
CA LYS A 520 0.09 2.20 20.07
C LYS A 520 1.37 1.72 20.72
N ALA A 521 1.59 0.40 20.74
CA ALA A 521 2.74 -0.17 21.43
C ALA A 521 4.05 0.27 20.78
N LEU A 522 4.06 0.41 19.47
CA LEU A 522 5.29 0.72 18.73
C LEU A 522 5.45 2.22 18.42
N ASP A 523 4.52 3.06 18.86
CA ASP A 523 4.52 4.50 18.58
C ASP A 523 4.63 4.75 17.07
N TYR A 524 3.63 4.24 16.34
CA TYR A 524 3.71 4.08 14.88
C TYR A 524 2.34 4.44 14.29
N PRO A 525 2.03 5.74 14.23
CA PRO A 525 0.67 6.17 13.87
C PRO A 525 0.34 5.95 12.40
N VAL A 526 -0.96 5.86 12.13
CA VAL A 526 -1.51 5.76 10.78
C VAL A 526 -1.77 7.17 10.27
N VAL A 527 -1.10 7.57 9.19
CA VAL A 527 -1.25 8.93 8.67
C VAL A 527 -2.03 9.01 7.37
N SER A 528 -2.28 7.88 6.73
CA SER A 528 -3.07 7.83 5.51
C SER A 528 -3.50 6.40 5.25
N GLY A 529 -4.33 6.19 4.24
CA GLY A 529 -4.71 4.85 3.89
C GLY A 529 -5.90 4.80 2.95
N ASN A 530 -6.34 3.57 2.70
CA ASN A 530 -7.41 3.28 1.76
C ASN A 530 -8.08 1.97 2.19
N VAL A 531 -9.33 1.81 1.80
CA VAL A 531 -10.06 0.55 2.03
C VAL A 531 -10.61 0.07 0.70
N SER A 532 -10.37 -1.21 0.40
CA SER A 532 -10.92 -1.88 -0.76
C SER A 532 -11.77 -3.05 -0.27
N LEU A 533 -13.06 -2.98 -0.52
CA LEU A 533 -14.01 -4.01 -0.10
C LEU A 533 -14.64 -4.66 -1.32
N TYR A 534 -15.43 -5.69 -1.08
CA TYR A 534 -16.10 -6.45 -2.16
C TYR A 534 -15.11 -7.12 -3.10
N ASN A 535 -13.93 -7.51 -2.58
CA ASN A 535 -12.97 -8.31 -3.36
C ASN A 535 -13.43 -9.76 -3.33
N GLU A 536 -14.49 -10.02 -4.07
CA GLU A 536 -15.12 -11.33 -4.19
C GLU A 536 -15.53 -11.56 -5.62
N THR A 537 -15.62 -12.82 -6.01
CA THR A 537 -16.11 -13.21 -7.31
C THR A 537 -17.09 -14.36 -7.10
N SER A 538 -18.35 -14.15 -7.50
CA SER A 538 -19.39 -15.17 -7.38
C SER A 538 -19.49 -15.74 -5.96
N GLY A 539 -19.39 -14.85 -4.97
CA GLY A 539 -19.55 -15.20 -3.56
C GLY A 539 -18.33 -15.75 -2.86
N THR A 540 -17.19 -15.85 -3.54
CA THR A 540 -15.95 -16.32 -2.95
C THR A 540 -14.96 -15.15 -2.83
N GLY A 541 -14.53 -14.89 -1.61
CA GLY A 541 -13.68 -13.74 -1.33
C GLY A 541 -12.20 -14.05 -1.23
N ILE A 542 -11.41 -12.98 -1.31
CA ILE A 542 -9.97 -13.07 -1.11
C ILE A 542 -9.65 -13.37 0.36
N LEU A 543 -8.42 -13.77 0.64
CA LEU A 543 -7.92 -13.74 2.01
C LEU A 543 -7.97 -12.29 2.52
N PRO A 544 -8.25 -12.08 3.81
CA PRO A 544 -8.21 -10.73 4.37
C PRO A 544 -6.77 -10.20 4.31
N THR A 545 -6.60 -9.05 3.66
CA THR A 545 -5.26 -8.55 3.33
C THR A 545 -5.11 -7.08 3.71
N PRO A 546 -4.90 -6.78 5.00
CA PRO A 546 -4.61 -5.40 5.43
C PRO A 546 -3.13 -5.09 5.20
N ALA A 547 -2.82 -4.59 3.99
CA ALA A 547 -1.44 -4.27 3.63
C ALA A 547 -1.00 -3.00 4.35
N ILE A 548 0.20 -3.02 4.91
CA ILE A 548 0.76 -1.90 5.65
C ILE A 548 1.98 -1.37 4.91
N GLY A 549 2.06 -0.06 4.74
CA GLY A 549 3.26 0.58 4.22
C GLY A 549 3.91 1.41 5.32
N GLY A 550 5.15 1.10 5.67
CA GLY A 550 5.85 1.79 6.73
C GLY A 550 6.94 2.70 6.21
N VAL A 551 7.15 3.81 6.91
CA VAL A 551 8.23 4.75 6.60
C VAL A 551 9.01 5.04 7.87
N GLY A 552 10.34 4.99 7.75
CA GLY A 552 11.23 5.32 8.83
C GLY A 552 12.36 6.22 8.36
N LEU A 553 13.15 6.68 9.31
CA LEU A 553 14.23 7.63 9.06
C LEU A 553 15.56 7.07 9.53
N LEU A 554 16.53 7.09 8.64
CA LEU A 554 17.92 6.77 8.94
C LEU A 554 18.68 8.09 9.02
N ASP A 555 19.23 8.41 10.19
CA ASP A 555 19.91 9.69 10.39
C ASP A 555 21.24 9.78 9.68
N ASP A 556 21.90 8.64 9.45
CA ASP A 556 23.25 8.62 8.87
C ASP A 556 23.34 7.42 7.93
N ILE A 557 23.41 7.71 6.63
CA ILE A 557 23.45 6.64 5.62
C ILE A 557 24.69 5.74 5.76
N ASP A 558 25.76 6.25 6.37
CA ASP A 558 26.96 5.43 6.58
C ASP A 558 26.72 4.30 7.58
N LYS A 559 25.64 4.37 8.34
CA LYS A 559 25.28 3.35 9.31
C LYS A 559 24.21 2.39 8.81
N MET A 560 23.78 2.53 7.55
CA MET A 560 22.78 1.61 6.98
C MET A 560 23.28 0.18 7.07
N MET A 561 22.37 -0.73 7.40
CA MET A 561 22.67 -2.15 7.56
C MET A 561 22.02 -2.96 6.44
N THR A 562 22.71 -4.02 6.02
CA THR A 562 22.18 -4.98 5.05
C THR A 562 22.29 -6.39 5.62
N TYR A 563 21.59 -7.33 4.99
CA TYR A 563 21.55 -8.66 5.57
C TYR A 563 22.55 -9.67 4.99
N SER A 564 23.31 -9.30 3.97
CA SER A 564 24.30 -10.24 3.45
C SER A 564 25.38 -10.53 4.49
N PHE A 565 25.82 -11.77 4.59
CA PHE A 565 27.03 -12.07 5.38
C PHE A 565 28.18 -11.27 4.80
N LYS A 566 29.09 -10.78 5.66
CA LYS A 566 30.17 -9.89 5.22
C LYS A 566 31.54 -10.54 5.33
N THR A 567 31.82 -11.26 6.43
CA THR A 567 33.16 -11.69 6.75
C THR A 567 33.14 -13.12 7.28
N GLU A 568 33.93 -13.99 6.63
CA GLU A 568 34.11 -15.35 7.15
C GLU A 568 34.73 -15.25 8.55
N GLY A 569 34.23 -16.04 9.48
CA GLY A 569 34.64 -16.00 10.87
C GLY A 569 33.76 -15.21 11.79
N ASP A 570 32.87 -14.36 11.23
CA ASP A 570 31.86 -13.67 12.07
C ASP A 570 30.99 -14.70 12.79
N ASN A 571 30.64 -14.40 14.03
CA ASN A 571 29.66 -15.20 14.76
C ASN A 571 28.25 -14.75 14.42
N ILE A 572 27.34 -15.70 14.41
CA ILE A 572 25.93 -15.46 14.12
C ILE A 572 25.15 -15.53 15.42
N LEU A 573 24.38 -14.50 15.72
CA LEU A 573 23.55 -14.42 16.92
C LEU A 573 22.08 -14.40 16.52
N LEU A 574 21.24 -15.01 17.35
CA LEU A 574 19.79 -15.02 17.16
C LEU A 574 19.13 -14.28 18.31
N ILE A 575 18.36 -13.24 17.98
CA ILE A 575 17.59 -12.50 18.96
C ILE A 575 16.12 -12.92 18.87
N GLY A 576 15.50 -13.12 20.02
CA GLY A 576 14.09 -13.40 20.14
C GLY A 576 13.81 -14.80 20.67
N LYS A 577 12.62 -14.97 21.22
CA LYS A 577 12.21 -16.23 21.81
C LYS A 577 11.88 -17.25 20.72
N GLU A 578 12.21 -18.51 20.97
CA GLU A 578 12.01 -19.61 20.04
C GLU A 578 11.02 -20.61 20.65
N ALA A 579 9.83 -20.67 20.09
CA ALA A 579 8.81 -21.63 20.47
C ALA A 579 8.59 -22.70 19.38
N GLY A 580 9.14 -22.50 18.20
CA GLY A 580 8.97 -23.44 17.10
C GLY A 580 7.55 -23.45 16.56
N HIS A 581 6.96 -22.28 16.39
CA HIS A 581 5.56 -22.17 15.98
C HIS A 581 5.42 -22.44 14.49
N LEU A 582 4.85 -23.59 14.13
CA LEU A 582 4.65 -23.97 12.72
C LEU A 582 3.23 -23.68 12.23
N GLY A 583 2.34 -23.21 13.10
CA GLY A 583 0.99 -22.84 12.70
C GLY A 583 0.99 -21.73 11.68
N CYS A 584 0.20 -21.89 10.64
CA CYS A 584 0.03 -20.92 9.54
C CYS A 584 1.34 -20.61 8.82
N SER A 585 2.33 -21.49 8.90
CA SER A 585 3.64 -21.27 8.31
C SER A 585 3.64 -21.60 6.82
N THR A 586 4.63 -21.07 6.10
CA THR A 586 4.83 -21.48 4.71
C THR A 586 5.30 -22.93 4.66
N TYR A 587 5.98 -23.43 5.70
CA TYR A 587 6.29 -24.85 5.80
C TYR A 587 5.00 -25.68 5.69
N SER A 588 3.98 -25.29 6.45
CA SER A 588 2.70 -25.98 6.41
C SER A 588 2.11 -25.96 5.00
N GLU A 589 2.07 -24.78 4.38
CA GLU A 589 1.49 -24.66 3.05
C GLU A 589 2.23 -25.47 2.00
N ILE A 590 3.56 -25.40 2.01
CA ILE A 590 4.37 -25.98 0.93
C ILE A 590 4.55 -27.48 1.13
N MET A 591 4.83 -27.90 2.36
CA MET A 591 5.14 -29.29 2.63
C MET A 591 3.92 -30.13 2.92
N LEU A 592 2.86 -29.54 3.48
CA LEU A 592 1.66 -30.28 3.88
C LEU A 592 0.45 -29.93 3.05
N GLY A 593 0.57 -28.98 2.13
CA GLY A 593 -0.48 -28.65 1.16
C GLY A 593 -1.53 -27.66 1.64
N LYS A 594 -1.50 -27.23 2.89
CA LYS A 594 -2.44 -26.22 3.39
C LYS A 594 -1.91 -25.56 4.66
N SER A 595 -2.41 -24.37 4.91
CA SER A 595 -2.04 -23.62 6.12
C SER A 595 -2.82 -24.18 7.31
N LEU A 596 -2.11 -24.83 8.22
CA LEU A 596 -2.70 -25.49 9.38
C LEU A 596 -2.34 -24.76 10.66
N GLY A 597 -3.21 -24.87 11.66
CA GLY A 597 -2.93 -24.37 13.01
C GLY A 597 -3.29 -22.91 13.18
N GLN A 598 -2.84 -22.35 14.28
CA GLN A 598 -3.11 -20.96 14.65
C GLN A 598 -2.00 -20.04 14.17
N ALA A 599 -2.32 -18.76 13.98
CA ALA A 599 -1.33 -17.75 13.68
C ALA A 599 -0.37 -17.62 14.88
N PRO A 600 0.89 -17.27 14.63
CA PRO A 600 1.81 -17.04 15.75
C PRO A 600 1.37 -15.82 16.54
N LYS A 601 1.62 -15.85 17.85
CA LYS A 601 1.32 -14.70 18.70
C LYS A 601 2.33 -13.61 18.48
N VAL A 602 1.86 -12.37 18.54
CA VAL A 602 2.72 -11.20 18.45
C VAL A 602 2.78 -10.55 19.83
N ASN A 603 3.95 -10.62 20.45
CA ASN A 603 4.18 -9.98 21.75
C ASN A 603 4.80 -8.62 21.48
N LEU A 604 3.98 -7.58 21.59
CA LEU A 604 4.40 -6.24 21.20
C LEU A 604 5.48 -5.66 22.11
N ASP A 605 5.48 -6.01 23.40
CA ASP A 605 6.55 -5.58 24.30
C ASP A 605 7.89 -6.19 23.87
N GLU A 606 7.90 -7.46 23.48
CA GLU A 606 9.11 -8.11 22.98
C GLU A 606 9.54 -7.53 21.65
N GLU A 607 8.59 -7.24 20.76
CA GLU A 607 8.91 -6.60 19.48
C GLU A 607 9.66 -5.30 19.70
N LEU A 608 9.11 -4.44 20.56
CA LEU A 608 9.70 -3.13 20.83
C LEU A 608 11.08 -3.27 21.46
N LYS A 609 11.19 -4.12 22.49
CA LYS A 609 12.44 -4.31 23.21
C LYS A 609 13.53 -4.86 22.30
N ASN A 610 13.20 -5.92 21.56
CA ASN A 610 14.17 -6.57 20.67
C ASN A 610 14.62 -5.62 19.56
N GLY A 611 13.66 -4.94 18.93
CA GLY A 611 13.99 -4.03 17.84
C GLY A 611 14.81 -2.82 18.29
N ASN A 612 14.47 -2.24 19.45
CA ASN A 612 15.24 -1.12 19.98
C ASN A 612 16.68 -1.56 20.27
N PHE A 613 16.86 -2.78 20.78
CA PHE A 613 18.19 -3.32 21.01
C PHE A 613 18.97 -3.49 19.70
N VAL A 614 18.33 -4.09 18.70
CA VAL A 614 18.97 -4.31 17.39
C VAL A 614 19.39 -2.95 16.80
N ARG A 615 18.50 -1.97 16.83
CA ARG A 615 18.82 -0.65 16.25
C ARG A 615 19.98 0.01 16.98
N SER A 616 20.05 -0.13 18.30
CA SER A 616 21.16 0.41 19.07
C SER A 616 22.49 -0.25 18.66
N LEU A 617 22.50 -1.55 18.42
CA LEU A 617 23.70 -2.26 17.98
C LEU A 617 24.14 -1.78 16.60
N ILE A 618 23.18 -1.54 15.70
CA ILE A 618 23.49 -1.01 14.38
C ILE A 618 24.08 0.40 14.49
N ASN A 619 23.44 1.25 15.26
CA ASN A 619 23.89 2.64 15.42
C ASN A 619 25.27 2.73 16.05
N ASP A 620 25.57 1.81 16.97
CA ASP A 620 26.87 1.75 17.61
C ASP A 620 27.93 1.00 16.76
N GLN A 621 27.53 0.53 15.58
CA GLN A 621 28.40 -0.16 14.62
C GLN A 621 29.08 -1.40 15.21
N LEU A 622 28.29 -2.16 15.97
CA LEU A 622 28.76 -3.37 16.63
C LEU A 622 28.45 -4.65 15.87
N VAL A 623 27.64 -4.56 14.81
CA VAL A 623 27.21 -5.72 14.03
C VAL A 623 27.55 -5.50 12.55
N ASN A 624 27.71 -6.60 11.81
CA ASN A 624 28.09 -6.55 10.40
C ASN A 624 26.94 -6.85 9.46
N ALA A 625 25.92 -7.56 9.94
CA ALA A 625 24.72 -7.88 9.16
C ALA A 625 23.56 -8.04 10.12
N VAL A 626 22.38 -7.70 9.64
CA VAL A 626 21.11 -7.89 10.39
C VAL A 626 20.04 -8.29 9.40
N HIS A 627 19.21 -9.26 9.80
CA HIS A 627 18.07 -9.71 8.99
C HIS A 627 16.90 -10.04 9.93
N ASP A 628 15.69 -9.64 9.58
CA ASP A 628 14.54 -10.09 10.35
C ASP A 628 14.19 -11.53 9.94
N ILE A 629 13.54 -12.27 10.85
CA ILE A 629 13.04 -13.60 10.56
C ILE A 629 11.53 -13.50 10.36
N SER A 630 11.04 -13.98 9.22
CA SER A 630 9.61 -13.92 8.90
C SER A 630 9.19 -15.20 8.18
N ASP A 631 8.60 -15.10 6.98
CA ASP A 631 8.11 -16.28 6.24
C ASP A 631 9.22 -17.33 6.11
N GLY A 632 8.85 -18.57 6.44
CA GLY A 632 9.76 -19.71 6.33
C GLY A 632 10.71 -19.90 7.49
N GLY A 633 10.78 -18.93 8.39
CA GLY A 633 11.53 -19.08 9.64
C GLY A 633 13.03 -18.91 9.50
N LEU A 634 13.75 -19.49 10.46
CA LEU A 634 15.18 -19.28 10.63
C LEU A 634 16.01 -19.75 9.43
N TYR A 635 15.72 -20.97 8.92
CA TYR A 635 16.58 -21.53 7.89
C TYR A 635 16.45 -20.78 6.57
N ILE A 636 15.24 -20.30 6.24
CA ILE A 636 15.04 -19.44 5.08
C ILE A 636 15.83 -18.14 5.24
N ALA A 637 15.77 -17.51 6.42
CA ALA A 637 16.48 -16.26 6.67
C ALA A 637 17.99 -16.44 6.53
N ILE A 638 18.53 -17.51 7.09
CA ILE A 638 19.97 -17.81 6.95
C ILE A 638 20.33 -18.04 5.48
N ALA A 639 19.48 -18.78 4.75
CA ALA A 639 19.73 -19.03 3.34
C ALA A 639 19.78 -17.71 2.55
N GLU A 640 18.88 -16.78 2.87
CA GLU A 640 18.87 -15.47 2.20
C GLU A 640 20.17 -14.70 2.47
N MET A 641 20.64 -14.70 3.72
CA MET A 641 21.89 -14.01 4.06
C MET A 641 23.08 -14.65 3.33
N ALA A 642 23.08 -15.96 3.20
CA ALA A 642 24.14 -16.69 2.50
C ALA A 642 24.08 -16.44 1.00
N MET A 643 22.89 -16.52 0.41
CA MET A 643 22.76 -16.30 -1.04
C MET A 643 23.17 -14.88 -1.45
N ALA A 644 22.89 -13.89 -0.58
CA ALA A 644 23.23 -12.51 -0.89
C ALA A 644 24.75 -12.27 -0.94
N SER A 645 25.52 -13.10 -0.24
CA SER A 645 26.97 -12.90 -0.10
C SER A 645 27.82 -13.95 -0.81
N GLY A 646 27.27 -15.16 -0.98
CA GLY A 646 28.05 -16.31 -1.41
C GLY A 646 28.77 -17.01 -0.26
N LEU A 647 28.71 -16.47 0.95
CA LEU A 647 29.34 -17.07 2.12
C LEU A 647 28.38 -18.05 2.79
N GLY A 648 28.92 -19.16 3.28
CA GLY A 648 28.13 -20.15 3.99
C GLY A 648 28.10 -19.92 5.50
N ALA A 649 27.49 -20.87 6.19
CA ALA A 649 27.37 -20.80 7.65
C ALA A 649 27.17 -22.17 8.21
N ASP A 650 27.64 -22.36 9.46
CA ASP A 650 27.28 -23.52 10.26
C ASP A 650 26.39 -23.02 11.40
N ILE A 651 25.19 -23.55 11.51
CA ILE A 651 24.25 -23.13 12.57
C ILE A 651 24.00 -24.26 13.54
N LYS A 652 23.74 -23.90 14.79
CA LYS A 652 23.54 -24.83 15.91
C LYS A 652 22.07 -24.81 16.32
N ILE A 653 21.39 -25.94 16.23
CA ILE A 653 20.02 -26.07 16.67
C ILE A 653 19.79 -27.17 17.70
N ALA A 654 20.81 -28.03 17.92
CA ALA A 654 20.67 -29.12 18.87
C ALA A 654 20.38 -28.63 20.29
N ASP A 655 20.75 -27.39 20.61
CA ASP A 655 20.58 -26.84 21.97
C ASP A 655 19.16 -26.37 22.28
N THR A 656 18.26 -26.35 21.30
CA THR A 656 16.98 -25.66 21.48
C THR A 656 15.91 -26.51 22.19
N ASN A 657 16.05 -27.82 22.23
CA ASN A 657 15.03 -28.75 22.75
C ASN A 657 13.72 -28.72 21.94
N LEU A 658 13.75 -28.12 20.75
CA LEU A 658 12.59 -28.11 19.85
C LEU A 658 12.75 -29.24 18.82
N PRO A 659 11.64 -29.76 18.27
CA PRO A 659 11.78 -30.60 17.09
C PRO A 659 12.55 -29.82 16.02
N GLU A 660 13.43 -30.50 15.30
CA GLU A 660 14.34 -29.83 14.34
C GLU A 660 13.59 -28.99 13.31
N HIS A 661 12.51 -29.53 12.72
CA HIS A 661 11.77 -28.79 11.71
C HIS A 661 11.09 -27.55 12.31
N ALA A 662 10.71 -27.60 13.56
CA ALA A 662 10.10 -26.44 14.22
C ALA A 662 11.14 -25.35 14.48
N ALA A 663 12.35 -25.74 14.89
CA ALA A 663 13.43 -24.78 15.11
C ALA A 663 13.83 -24.09 13.79
N LEU A 664 13.85 -24.86 12.70
CA LEU A 664 14.32 -24.36 11.42
C LEU A 664 13.27 -23.55 10.64
N PHE A 665 12.00 -23.96 10.70
CA PHE A 665 10.96 -23.43 9.83
C PHE A 665 9.81 -22.75 10.57
N GLY A 666 9.84 -22.75 11.91
CA GLY A 666 8.81 -22.06 12.70
C GLY A 666 8.87 -20.56 12.48
N GLU A 667 7.69 -19.92 12.52
CA GLU A 667 7.58 -18.50 12.21
C GLU A 667 7.30 -17.66 13.45
N ASP A 668 7.98 -17.98 14.55
CA ASP A 668 7.92 -17.14 15.76
C ASP A 668 8.27 -15.70 15.40
N GLN A 669 7.58 -14.76 16.00
CA GLN A 669 7.69 -13.35 15.69
C GLN A 669 8.74 -12.64 16.57
N GLY A 670 9.11 -11.43 16.19
CA GLY A 670 9.98 -10.60 17.00
C GLY A 670 11.43 -11.05 17.03
N ARG A 671 11.91 -11.62 15.94
CA ARG A 671 13.25 -12.23 15.92
C ARG A 671 14.13 -11.61 14.82
N TYR A 672 15.44 -11.59 15.09
CA TYR A 672 16.45 -11.10 14.17
C TYR A 672 17.66 -12.00 14.19
N ILE A 673 18.40 -12.06 13.08
CA ILE A 673 19.71 -12.67 12.99
C ILE A 673 20.74 -11.55 12.86
N LEU A 674 21.81 -11.63 13.63
CA LEU A 674 22.91 -10.66 13.58
C LEU A 674 24.22 -11.38 13.29
N THR A 675 25.17 -10.72 12.62
CA THR A 675 26.55 -11.21 12.58
C THR A 675 27.47 -10.20 13.27
N VAL A 676 28.47 -10.73 13.98
CA VAL A 676 29.32 -9.96 14.88
C VAL A 676 30.73 -10.49 14.76
N PRO A 677 31.77 -9.63 14.73
CA PRO A 677 33.14 -10.14 14.81
C PRO A 677 33.33 -10.92 16.10
N PRO A 678 34.23 -11.91 16.12
CA PRO A 678 34.36 -12.78 17.31
C PRO A 678 34.58 -12.04 18.62
N GLY A 679 35.37 -10.99 18.62
CA GLY A 679 35.62 -10.22 19.85
C GLY A 679 34.45 -9.38 20.31
N GLY A 680 33.40 -9.24 19.48
CA GLY A 680 32.22 -8.44 19.83
C GLY A 680 31.08 -9.20 20.47
N VAL A 681 31.18 -10.53 20.58
CA VAL A 681 30.07 -11.35 21.05
C VAL A 681 29.77 -11.12 22.53
N ALA A 682 30.78 -11.23 23.40
CA ALA A 682 30.54 -11.18 24.84
C ALA A 682 29.91 -9.85 25.30
N PRO A 683 30.35 -8.68 24.81
CA PRO A 683 29.69 -7.42 25.21
C PRO A 683 28.22 -7.39 24.80
N ILE A 684 27.88 -7.91 23.62
CA ILE A 684 26.49 -7.89 23.16
C ILE A 684 25.63 -8.80 24.00
N LEU A 685 26.12 -10.01 24.34
CA LEU A 685 25.40 -10.91 25.21
C LEU A 685 25.15 -10.28 26.60
N LYS A 686 26.15 -9.56 27.10
CA LYS A 686 26.01 -8.88 28.39
C LYS A 686 24.94 -7.79 28.32
N GLN A 687 24.97 -6.94 27.28
CA GLN A 687 23.96 -5.89 27.10
C GLN A 687 22.56 -6.49 26.98
N ALA A 688 22.44 -7.57 26.22
CA ALA A 688 21.15 -8.23 26.03
C ALA A 688 20.60 -8.73 27.36
N ASN A 689 21.45 -9.36 28.14
CA ASN A 689 21.05 -9.89 29.45
C ASN A 689 20.57 -8.77 30.37
N GLU A 690 21.28 -7.66 30.37
CA GLU A 690 20.91 -6.50 31.20
C GLU A 690 19.56 -5.91 30.82
N LEU A 691 19.21 -5.97 29.53
CA LEU A 691 17.97 -5.43 29.01
C LEU A 691 16.83 -6.45 28.96
N GLY A 692 17.12 -7.71 29.33
CA GLY A 692 16.11 -8.73 29.27
C GLY A 692 15.79 -9.22 27.86
N VAL A 693 16.72 -9.03 26.92
CA VAL A 693 16.55 -9.49 25.53
C VAL A 693 17.05 -10.93 25.42
N THR A 694 16.19 -11.81 24.88
CA THR A 694 16.58 -13.19 24.63
C THR A 694 17.53 -13.25 23.43
N ILE A 695 18.69 -13.85 23.62
CA ILE A 695 19.72 -13.93 22.58
C ILE A 695 20.52 -15.20 22.79
N ARG A 696 20.99 -15.80 21.69
CA ARG A 696 21.92 -16.90 21.78
C ARG A 696 22.88 -16.92 20.62
N LEU A 697 24.03 -17.55 20.82
CA LEU A 697 24.99 -17.79 19.75
C LEU A 697 24.42 -18.89 18.86
N LEU A 698 24.18 -18.55 17.58
CA LEU A 698 23.57 -19.46 16.63
C LEU A 698 24.61 -20.25 15.82
N GLY A 699 25.73 -19.61 15.48
CA GLY A 699 26.70 -20.27 14.63
C GLY A 699 27.80 -19.34 14.13
N THR A 700 28.38 -19.72 13.02
CA THR A 700 29.56 -19.02 12.45
C THR A 700 29.41 -18.93 10.94
N VAL A 701 29.82 -17.77 10.37
CA VAL A 701 29.93 -17.60 8.92
C VAL A 701 31.20 -18.30 8.45
N ILE A 702 31.05 -19.29 7.59
CA ILE A 702 32.20 -20.10 7.16
C ILE A 702 31.93 -20.77 5.83
N GLY A 703 32.93 -20.72 4.95
CA GLY A 703 32.92 -21.47 3.70
C GLY A 703 31.86 -21.01 2.70
N SER A 704 31.38 -21.98 1.92
CA SER A 704 30.41 -21.70 0.85
C SER A 704 29.23 -22.66 0.90
N ARG A 705 28.98 -23.29 2.05
CA ARG A 705 27.88 -24.23 2.25
C ARG A 705 27.17 -23.90 3.55
N LEU A 706 25.89 -24.25 3.61
CA LEU A 706 25.15 -24.21 4.88
C LEU A 706 25.21 -25.59 5.50
N THR A 707 25.50 -25.64 6.81
CA THR A 707 25.46 -26.89 7.57
C THR A 707 24.68 -26.66 8.85
N ILE A 708 24.15 -27.76 9.40
CA ILE A 708 23.42 -27.75 10.66
C ILE A 708 24.19 -28.67 11.61
N ASP A 709 24.67 -28.11 12.72
CA ASP A 709 25.44 -28.86 13.71
C ASP A 709 26.61 -29.59 13.03
N GLU A 710 27.25 -28.92 12.05
CA GLU A 710 28.40 -29.40 11.29
C GLU A 710 28.09 -30.60 10.39
N THR A 711 26.81 -30.81 10.10
CA THR A 711 26.38 -31.91 9.22
C THR A 711 25.44 -31.38 8.13
N ARG A 712 25.07 -32.27 7.21
CA ARG A 712 24.05 -32.01 6.19
C ARG A 712 24.36 -30.75 5.38
N PRO A 713 25.49 -30.72 4.67
CA PRO A 713 25.88 -29.55 3.89
C PRO A 713 24.97 -29.34 2.67
N ILE A 714 24.76 -28.08 2.33
CA ILE A 714 24.11 -27.72 1.08
C ILE A 714 24.80 -26.50 0.50
N SER A 715 25.09 -26.56 -0.80
CA SER A 715 25.85 -25.52 -1.49
C SER A 715 25.04 -24.22 -1.58
N VAL A 716 25.66 -23.10 -1.21
CA VAL A 716 25.02 -21.79 -1.35
C VAL A 716 24.75 -21.47 -2.82
N SER A 717 25.67 -21.85 -3.72
CA SER A 717 25.45 -21.59 -5.15
C SER A 717 24.28 -22.41 -5.70
N LYS A 718 24.08 -23.62 -5.21
CA LYS A 718 22.93 -24.44 -5.60
C LYS A 718 21.62 -23.80 -5.11
N LEU A 719 21.61 -23.31 -3.88
CA LEU A 719 20.45 -22.62 -3.32
C LEU A 719 20.10 -21.40 -4.18
N LYS A 720 21.10 -20.59 -4.52
CA LYS A 720 20.91 -19.38 -5.29
C LYS A 720 20.32 -19.68 -6.66
N LYS A 721 20.84 -20.71 -7.33
CA LYS A 721 20.35 -21.10 -8.64
C LYS A 721 18.87 -21.47 -8.59
N ILE A 722 18.51 -22.30 -7.62
CA ILE A 722 17.12 -22.75 -7.47
C ILE A 722 16.22 -21.56 -7.08
N HIS A 723 16.71 -20.73 -6.19
CA HIS A 723 15.97 -19.53 -5.75
C HIS A 723 15.66 -18.59 -6.92
N GLU A 724 16.59 -18.42 -7.83
CA GLU A 724 16.48 -17.44 -8.91
C GLU A 724 15.78 -17.97 -10.16
N GLN A 725 15.61 -19.27 -10.30
CA GLN A 725 15.14 -19.80 -11.59
C GLN A 725 13.61 -19.91 -11.70
N TRP A 726 12.90 -20.01 -10.56
CA TRP A 726 11.47 -20.35 -10.66
C TRP A 726 10.64 -19.28 -11.38
N LEU A 727 10.79 -18.01 -10.98
CA LEU A 727 9.93 -16.96 -11.53
C LEU A 727 10.22 -16.70 -13.01
N PRO A 728 11.50 -16.55 -13.45
CA PRO A 728 11.75 -16.41 -14.88
C PRO A 728 11.24 -17.61 -15.70
N ASN A 729 11.40 -18.83 -15.20
CA ASN A 729 10.90 -20.00 -15.91
C ASN A 729 9.38 -19.99 -16.01
N PHE A 730 8.71 -19.62 -14.92
CA PHE A 730 7.26 -19.51 -14.92
C PHE A 730 6.77 -18.44 -15.91
N MET A 731 7.40 -17.28 -15.91
CA MET A 731 6.95 -16.17 -16.75
C MET A 731 7.28 -16.37 -18.22
N ASN A 732 8.30 -17.17 -18.55
CA ASN A 732 8.73 -17.38 -19.92
C ASN A 732 8.08 -18.60 -20.58
N LYS A 733 7.16 -19.29 -19.91
CA LYS A 733 6.44 -20.40 -20.52
C LYS A 733 5.51 -19.88 -21.62
N ASN A 734 5.44 -20.61 -22.77
CA ASN A 734 4.57 -20.27 -23.88
C ASN A 734 3.17 -20.86 -23.68
#